data_17e860de2bb05504e2ea696219e34d17
#
_entry.id   17e860de2bb05504e2ea696219e34d17
#
_cell.length_a   1.000
_cell.length_b   1.000
_cell.length_c   1.000
_cell.angle_alpha   90.00
_cell.angle_beta   90.00
_cell.angle_gamma   90.00
#
_symmetry.space_group_name_H-M   'P 1'
#
loop_
_entity.id
_entity.type
_entity.pdbx_description
1 polymer ?
#
loop_
_entity_poly.entity_id
_entity_poly.type
_entity_poly.pdbx_seq_one_letter_code
_entity_poly.pdbx_strand_id
1 'polypeptide(L)'
;MQMEIKISDELNTIIGYAREEALRTGSYGIGPDHLFLGIIRHADNDACRTLTGLGADTDSMKKFIDSRIFTNEQIPYSEMENITFSRASQNILSITILESTKLKSREATPQHLLLALCRTTSCYGSTYLRNIGIDYGRILTYMSKNGMLDRQSETSDDGDEVNDAEQAPKKEPVNDICEFGIDLTKAAAEGKLDPVVGRDREISRLIEILGRRKKNNPMLIGEPGVGKSAIVEGIALRIAEGSISSVLAKKRIISLDIASVVAGTKYRGDFEQRVKSIIKAASSDPDIILFIDEFHTIVGAGGGQGSLDAANMLKPALARGEIQCIGATTMDEFTKIVEKDGALDRRFQKIVVEPTDLKESVSILQHLKPNYEEYHGIRYTDEAIEACVRLTDRYIPDQQLPDKAIDAMDEAGSMIRLRCGSAKKSVKRSEGIVNEEDIATVVSKMTGIPVNKVAESEGHRILKMKERLKSRIIGQDEAIGTVVGAIQRNRAGLKDPDRPIGSFLFFGPTGVGKTELAKCIAEYLFDSQDNMVRIDMSEYMEKFTVSRLIGAPPGYVGYEEGGQLSEKVRRKPYCVVLLDEIEKAHPDIFNLLLQVLDDGRLTDSEGRTVSFKNTIVIMTSNVGSRDIQEYGKGVGFSTIGRNVSVNRQLVLEKAVKKAFPPEFLNRVDEKIFFRELEKEDIFRIIDIELNDLKKRAEEAGYRINVTPSAKKFIAEEGFDPNYGARPLKRAVVKYIEDPVSEFIIADRALGVKKNGLTGIRVSLNAKKDGTAAERHPNKK
;
A
#
# COMPACT_ATOMS: atom_id res chain seq x y z
N MET A 1 8.11 29.29 7.24
CA MET A 1 8.59 29.31 8.63
C MET A 1 7.46 28.69 9.46
N GLN A 2 7.53 27.37 9.74
CA GLN A 2 6.56 26.69 10.60
C GLN A 2 6.80 27.21 12.03
N MET A 3 5.82 27.89 12.59
CA MET A 3 5.85 28.21 14.03
C MET A 3 5.60 26.91 14.78
N GLU A 4 6.59 26.42 15.54
CA GLU A 4 6.37 25.40 16.57
C GLU A 4 5.49 26.02 17.67
N ILE A 5 4.23 25.61 17.73
CA ILE A 5 3.31 26.04 18.78
C ILE A 5 3.65 25.26 20.04
N LYS A 6 4.01 25.97 21.10
CA LYS A 6 4.27 25.39 22.42
C LYS A 6 2.95 25.06 23.12
N ILE A 7 2.97 24.02 23.92
CA ILE A 7 1.89 23.66 24.85
C ILE A 7 2.11 24.45 26.13
N SER A 8 1.07 25.11 26.65
CA SER A 8 1.16 25.88 27.90
C SER A 8 1.41 24.94 29.09
N ASP A 9 2.05 25.45 30.15
CA ASP A 9 2.32 24.69 31.37
C ASP A 9 1.01 24.24 32.06
N GLU A 10 -0.01 25.05 31.98
CA GLU A 10 -1.35 24.76 32.49
C GLU A 10 -1.99 23.58 31.75
N LEU A 11 -1.86 23.53 30.41
CA LEU A 11 -2.37 22.41 29.61
C LEU A 11 -1.59 21.11 29.89
N ASN A 12 -0.28 21.20 30.11
CA ASN A 12 0.54 20.07 30.53
C ASN A 12 0.09 19.50 31.89
N THR A 13 -0.25 20.38 32.83
CA THR A 13 -0.79 20.00 34.15
C THR A 13 -2.13 19.26 34.00
N ILE A 14 -3.04 19.77 33.15
CA ILE A 14 -4.32 19.12 32.88
C ILE A 14 -4.13 17.73 32.24
N ILE A 15 -3.16 17.58 31.36
CA ILE A 15 -2.80 16.28 30.78
C ILE A 15 -2.31 15.31 31.86
N GLY A 16 -1.53 15.81 32.84
CA GLY A 16 -1.13 15.05 34.01
C GLY A 16 -2.34 14.54 34.81
N TYR A 17 -3.28 15.43 35.11
CA TYR A 17 -4.51 15.05 35.81
C TYR A 17 -5.38 14.07 34.98
N ALA A 18 -5.42 14.19 33.66
CA ALA A 18 -6.14 13.23 32.82
C ALA A 18 -5.56 11.83 32.92
N ARG A 19 -4.22 11.69 33.09
CA ARG A 19 -3.56 10.41 33.35
C ARG A 19 -3.92 9.82 34.69
N GLU A 20 -3.95 10.66 35.74
CA GLU A 20 -4.40 10.23 37.07
C GLU A 20 -5.88 9.80 37.07
N GLU A 21 -6.73 10.50 36.32
CA GLU A 21 -8.14 10.15 36.16
C GLU A 21 -8.31 8.82 35.39
N ALA A 22 -7.46 8.55 34.38
CA ALA A 22 -7.43 7.24 33.70
C ALA A 22 -7.07 6.11 34.68
N LEU A 23 -6.09 6.35 35.55
CA LEU A 23 -5.70 5.39 36.60
C LEU A 23 -6.87 5.16 37.58
N ARG A 24 -7.54 6.24 38.03
CA ARG A 24 -8.68 6.17 38.96
C ARG A 24 -9.87 5.41 38.38
N THR A 25 -10.10 5.54 37.10
CA THR A 25 -11.21 4.87 36.39
C THR A 25 -10.88 3.46 35.91
N GLY A 26 -9.65 2.98 36.12
CA GLY A 26 -9.21 1.64 35.72
C GLY A 26 -8.93 1.48 34.24
N SER A 27 -8.46 2.53 33.56
CA SER A 27 -8.18 2.52 32.11
C SER A 27 -6.70 2.64 31.82
N TYR A 28 -6.10 1.70 31.08
CA TYR A 28 -4.71 1.77 30.60
C TYR A 28 -4.52 2.76 29.43
N GLY A 29 -5.59 3.42 28.98
CA GLY A 29 -5.56 4.41 27.91
C GLY A 29 -6.23 5.72 28.30
N ILE A 30 -5.54 6.86 28.12
CA ILE A 30 -6.13 8.19 28.31
C ILE A 30 -7.11 8.43 27.16
N GLY A 31 -8.40 8.30 27.43
CA GLY A 31 -9.49 8.62 26.49
C GLY A 31 -9.89 10.09 26.51
N PRO A 32 -10.74 10.54 25.56
CA PRO A 32 -11.26 11.91 25.51
C PRO A 32 -11.97 12.37 26.79
N ASP A 33 -12.70 11.48 27.44
CA ASP A 33 -13.41 11.78 28.67
C ASP A 33 -12.47 12.00 29.86
N HIS A 34 -11.29 11.35 29.87
CA HIS A 34 -10.26 11.62 30.86
C HIS A 34 -9.66 13.03 30.71
N LEU A 35 -9.58 13.56 29.47
CA LEU A 35 -9.15 14.94 29.24
C LEU A 35 -10.19 15.95 29.78
N PHE A 36 -11.50 15.68 29.63
CA PHE A 36 -12.54 16.48 30.30
C PHE A 36 -12.42 16.43 31.82
N LEU A 37 -12.22 15.24 32.40
CA LEU A 37 -12.02 15.09 33.83
C LEU A 37 -10.77 15.83 34.32
N GLY A 38 -9.71 15.85 33.51
CA GLY A 38 -8.50 16.64 33.78
C GLY A 38 -8.77 18.14 33.85
N ILE A 39 -9.57 18.68 32.91
CA ILE A 39 -10.01 20.09 32.91
C ILE A 39 -10.80 20.40 34.18
N ILE A 40 -11.78 19.57 34.52
CA ILE A 40 -12.64 19.76 35.70
C ILE A 40 -11.82 19.67 37.01
N ARG A 41 -10.86 18.75 37.08
CA ARG A 41 -10.04 18.53 38.27
C ARG A 41 -9.09 19.71 38.53
N HIS A 42 -8.54 20.33 37.50
CA HIS A 42 -7.70 21.51 37.68
C HIS A 42 -8.47 22.71 38.23
N ALA A 43 -9.78 22.77 38.05
CA ALA A 43 -10.78 23.73 38.56
C ALA A 43 -10.48 25.20 38.25
N ASP A 44 -9.29 25.71 38.53
CA ASP A 44 -8.91 27.12 38.32
C ASP A 44 -8.23 27.28 36.93
N ASN A 45 -9.01 27.08 35.86
CA ASN A 45 -8.60 27.31 34.48
C ASN A 45 -9.73 27.98 33.68
N ASP A 46 -9.36 28.65 32.61
CA ASP A 46 -10.32 29.41 31.79
C ASP A 46 -11.33 28.52 31.06
N ALA A 47 -10.97 27.24 30.76
CA ALA A 47 -11.91 26.27 30.20
C ALA A 47 -13.03 25.94 31.21
N CYS A 48 -12.68 25.75 32.49
CA CYS A 48 -13.63 25.49 33.55
C CYS A 48 -14.49 26.71 33.84
N ARG A 49 -13.90 27.92 33.86
CA ARG A 49 -14.61 29.19 33.98
C ARG A 49 -15.61 29.39 32.84
N THR A 50 -15.23 29.01 31.62
CA THR A 50 -16.13 29.08 30.45
C THR A 50 -17.32 28.12 30.59
N LEU A 51 -17.08 26.86 31.04
CA LEU A 51 -18.16 25.90 31.28
C LEU A 51 -19.14 26.39 32.33
N THR A 52 -18.63 26.86 33.48
CA THR A 52 -19.44 27.41 34.58
C THR A 52 -20.21 28.66 34.16
N GLY A 53 -19.57 29.57 33.41
CA GLY A 53 -20.20 30.81 32.91
C GLY A 53 -21.30 30.57 31.88
N LEU A 54 -21.26 29.43 31.18
CA LEU A 54 -22.31 28.97 30.27
C LEU A 54 -23.43 28.18 30.97
N GLY A 55 -23.33 27.98 32.31
CA GLY A 55 -24.31 27.27 33.11
C GLY A 55 -24.12 25.77 33.19
N ALA A 56 -22.97 25.26 32.83
CA ALA A 56 -22.64 23.83 33.04
C ALA A 56 -22.27 23.59 34.50
N ASP A 57 -22.92 22.61 35.13
CA ASP A 57 -22.56 22.13 36.46
C ASP A 57 -21.46 21.08 36.31
N THR A 58 -20.22 21.44 36.70
CA THR A 58 -19.03 20.62 36.56
C THR A 58 -19.10 19.36 37.43
N ASP A 59 -19.77 19.41 38.58
CA ASP A 59 -19.93 18.24 39.48
C ASP A 59 -20.92 17.22 38.88
N SER A 60 -22.02 17.69 38.32
CA SER A 60 -22.97 16.84 37.61
C SER A 60 -22.36 16.23 36.34
N MET A 61 -21.57 17.03 35.62
CA MET A 61 -20.82 16.55 34.45
C MET A 61 -19.82 15.45 34.82
N LYS A 62 -19.04 15.61 35.90
CA LYS A 62 -18.13 14.63 36.43
C LYS A 62 -18.82 13.32 36.77
N LYS A 63 -19.93 13.38 37.52
CA LYS A 63 -20.74 12.22 37.87
C LYS A 63 -21.27 11.50 36.62
N PHE A 64 -21.72 12.27 35.63
CA PHE A 64 -22.21 11.71 34.37
C PHE A 64 -21.14 10.95 33.60
N ILE A 65 -19.92 11.51 33.51
CA ILE A 65 -18.77 10.88 32.85
C ILE A 65 -18.36 9.64 33.66
N ASP A 66 -18.13 9.76 34.96
CA ASP A 66 -17.70 8.67 35.84
C ASP A 66 -18.65 7.46 35.74
N SER A 67 -19.97 7.68 35.73
CA SER A 67 -20.93 6.58 35.63
C SER A 67 -20.83 5.74 34.36
N ARG A 68 -20.07 6.19 33.35
CA ARG A 68 -19.96 5.56 32.04
C ARG A 68 -18.59 5.01 31.71
N ILE A 69 -17.54 5.56 32.31
CA ILE A 69 -16.16 5.15 32.03
C ILE A 69 -15.51 4.36 33.18
N PHE A 70 -16.13 4.34 34.36
CA PHE A 70 -15.57 3.66 35.53
C PHE A 70 -15.61 2.14 35.31
N THR A 71 -14.43 1.50 35.42
CA THR A 71 -14.27 0.04 35.42
C THR A 71 -13.90 -0.45 36.81
N ASN A 72 -14.23 -1.70 37.14
CA ASN A 72 -13.88 -2.28 38.45
C ASN A 72 -12.40 -2.73 38.56
N GLU A 73 -11.60 -2.47 37.55
CA GLU A 73 -10.17 -2.81 37.55
C GLU A 73 -9.38 -1.75 38.32
N GLN A 74 -8.57 -2.17 39.27
CA GLN A 74 -7.67 -1.29 39.99
C GLN A 74 -6.27 -1.37 39.40
N ILE A 75 -5.80 -0.27 38.82
CA ILE A 75 -4.44 -0.16 38.31
C ILE A 75 -3.52 0.35 39.40
N PRO A 76 -2.41 -0.36 39.76
CA PRO A 76 -1.45 0.10 40.72
C PRO A 76 -0.79 1.42 40.32
N TYR A 77 -0.53 2.30 41.28
CA TYR A 77 0.10 3.61 41.01
C TYR A 77 1.50 3.50 40.38
N SER A 78 2.18 2.37 40.59
CA SER A 78 3.48 2.06 39.97
C SER A 78 3.40 1.90 38.43
N GLU A 79 2.22 1.69 37.87
CA GLU A 79 2.01 1.54 36.43
C GLU A 79 1.54 2.83 35.73
N MET A 80 1.54 3.94 36.45
CA MET A 80 1.10 5.24 35.90
C MET A 80 1.87 5.66 34.64
N GLU A 81 3.16 5.34 34.54
CA GLU A 81 4.00 5.65 33.37
C GLU A 81 3.63 4.82 32.15
N ASN A 82 3.00 3.67 32.33
CA ASN A 82 2.56 2.78 31.24
C ASN A 82 1.24 3.21 30.59
N ILE A 83 0.53 4.20 31.20
CA ILE A 83 -0.74 4.71 30.65
C ILE A 83 -0.45 5.60 29.45
N THR A 84 -0.87 5.17 28.26
CA THR A 84 -0.65 5.87 27.00
C THR A 84 -1.92 6.57 26.49
N PHE A 85 -1.76 7.53 25.59
CA PHE A 85 -2.92 8.15 24.95
C PHE A 85 -3.62 7.21 24.00
N SER A 86 -4.94 7.14 24.08
CA SER A 86 -5.76 6.48 23.05
C SER A 86 -5.64 7.23 21.72
N ARG A 87 -5.90 6.53 20.61
CA ARG A 87 -5.87 7.13 19.27
C ARG A 87 -6.83 8.34 19.16
N ALA A 88 -7.98 8.28 19.83
CA ALA A 88 -8.94 9.36 19.87
C ALA A 88 -8.38 10.60 20.59
N SER A 89 -7.69 10.41 21.72
CA SER A 89 -7.08 11.53 22.48
C SER A 89 -5.89 12.15 21.75
N GLN A 90 -5.10 11.35 21.04
CA GLN A 90 -4.02 11.86 20.17
C GLN A 90 -4.58 12.78 19.08
N ASN A 91 -5.69 12.39 18.45
CA ASN A 91 -6.36 13.23 17.47
C ASN A 91 -6.89 14.54 18.10
N ILE A 92 -7.45 14.48 19.31
CA ILE A 92 -7.93 15.70 20.01
C ILE A 92 -6.78 16.65 20.33
N LEU A 93 -5.64 16.14 20.78
CA LEU A 93 -4.45 16.97 21.02
C LEU A 93 -3.95 17.63 19.71
N SER A 94 -3.99 16.91 18.59
CA SER A 94 -3.69 17.50 17.29
C SER A 94 -4.69 18.59 16.88
N ILE A 95 -5.98 18.38 17.13
CA ILE A 95 -7.03 19.39 16.90
C ILE A 95 -6.83 20.58 17.85
N THR A 96 -6.38 20.39 19.08
CA THR A 96 -6.08 21.46 20.04
C THR A 96 -5.01 22.42 19.48
N ILE A 97 -3.96 21.87 18.89
CA ILE A 97 -2.91 22.65 18.21
C ILE A 97 -3.49 23.40 16.98
N LEU A 98 -4.36 22.75 16.20
CA LEU A 98 -5.04 23.39 15.07
C LEU A 98 -5.97 24.53 15.52
N GLU A 99 -6.70 24.37 16.63
CA GLU A 99 -7.55 25.45 17.17
C GLU A 99 -6.71 26.64 17.67
N SER A 100 -5.55 26.41 18.32
CA SER A 100 -4.63 27.49 18.70
C SER A 100 -4.09 28.26 17.49
N THR A 101 -3.76 27.53 16.40
CA THR A 101 -3.33 28.15 15.13
C THR A 101 -4.42 29.01 14.51
N LYS A 102 -5.67 28.52 14.48
CA LYS A 102 -6.82 29.27 13.94
C LYS A 102 -7.11 30.55 14.71
N LEU A 103 -6.95 30.48 16.02
CA LEU A 103 -7.19 31.62 16.92
C LEU A 103 -5.95 32.53 17.03
N LYS A 104 -4.89 32.26 16.23
CA LYS A 104 -3.64 33.02 16.21
C LYS A 104 -2.96 33.13 17.59
N SER A 105 -3.15 32.12 18.45
CA SER A 105 -2.54 32.07 19.76
C SER A 105 -1.09 31.60 19.66
N ARG A 106 -0.21 32.07 20.55
CA ARG A 106 1.21 31.68 20.62
C ARG A 106 1.40 30.29 21.23
N GLU A 107 0.47 29.87 22.07
CA GLU A 107 0.52 28.61 22.81
C GLU A 107 -0.83 27.90 22.78
N ALA A 108 -0.81 26.57 22.85
CA ALA A 108 -2.00 25.78 23.02
C ALA A 108 -2.40 25.75 24.51
N THR A 109 -3.57 26.27 24.84
CA THR A 109 -4.10 26.49 26.19
C THR A 109 -5.30 25.58 26.50
N PRO A 110 -5.76 25.45 27.76
CA PRO A 110 -6.95 24.67 28.10
C PRO A 110 -8.23 25.04 27.33
N GLN A 111 -8.38 26.31 26.93
CA GLN A 111 -9.51 26.76 26.11
C GLN A 111 -9.51 26.09 24.73
N HIS A 112 -8.35 25.96 24.11
CA HIS A 112 -8.18 25.27 22.83
C HIS A 112 -8.49 23.78 22.96
N LEU A 113 -8.11 23.16 24.09
CA LEU A 113 -8.47 21.77 24.39
C LEU A 113 -9.98 21.59 24.56
N LEU A 114 -10.65 22.52 25.27
CA LEU A 114 -12.11 22.48 25.43
C LEU A 114 -12.82 22.60 24.08
N LEU A 115 -12.37 23.51 23.21
CA LEU A 115 -12.91 23.67 21.85
C LEU A 115 -12.72 22.39 21.01
N ALA A 116 -11.55 21.78 21.09
CA ALA A 116 -11.25 20.52 20.40
C ALA A 116 -12.13 19.35 20.89
N LEU A 117 -12.32 19.24 22.20
CA LEU A 117 -13.19 18.23 22.81
C LEU A 117 -14.66 18.41 22.40
N CYS A 118 -15.16 19.66 22.32
CA CYS A 118 -16.53 19.93 21.93
C CYS A 118 -16.83 19.68 20.44
N ARG A 119 -15.78 19.67 19.58
CA ARG A 119 -15.91 19.24 18.19
C ARG A 119 -16.05 17.72 18.04
N THR A 120 -15.59 16.96 19.03
CA THR A 120 -15.59 15.50 18.96
C THR A 120 -16.96 14.96 19.38
N THR A 121 -17.55 14.12 18.55
CA THR A 121 -18.87 13.52 18.82
C THR A 121 -18.80 12.23 19.64
N SER A 122 -17.62 11.70 19.87
CA SER A 122 -17.39 10.35 20.42
C SER A 122 -17.04 10.34 21.91
N CYS A 123 -17.31 11.42 22.68
CA CYS A 123 -17.06 11.43 24.13
C CYS A 123 -18.32 11.79 24.92
N TYR A 124 -18.41 11.26 26.13
CA TYR A 124 -19.57 11.46 27.02
C TYR A 124 -19.64 12.90 27.53
N GLY A 125 -18.49 13.53 27.77
CA GLY A 125 -18.42 14.93 28.17
C GLY A 125 -19.05 15.88 27.15
N SER A 126 -18.73 15.71 25.85
CA SER A 126 -19.35 16.53 24.80
C SER A 126 -20.84 16.21 24.59
N THR A 127 -21.26 14.98 24.86
CA THR A 127 -22.67 14.59 24.84
C THR A 127 -23.45 15.28 25.96
N TYR A 128 -22.86 15.33 27.17
CA TYR A 128 -23.47 16.09 28.29
C TYR A 128 -23.66 17.53 27.96
N LEU A 129 -22.63 18.20 27.42
CA LEU A 129 -22.70 19.62 27.06
C LEU A 129 -23.77 19.90 25.99
N ARG A 130 -23.90 19.05 24.99
CA ARG A 130 -24.95 19.17 23.95
C ARG A 130 -26.34 19.01 24.54
N ASN A 131 -26.54 18.09 25.50
CA ASN A 131 -27.84 17.88 26.14
C ASN A 131 -28.31 19.11 26.92
N ILE A 132 -27.42 19.95 27.44
CA ILE A 132 -27.72 21.21 28.09
C ILE A 132 -27.67 22.42 27.14
N GLY A 133 -27.53 22.16 25.82
CA GLY A 133 -27.52 23.18 24.78
C GLY A 133 -26.22 23.96 24.65
N ILE A 134 -25.11 23.47 25.17
CA ILE A 134 -23.77 24.08 25.04
C ILE A 134 -23.06 23.38 23.89
N ASP A 135 -22.82 24.12 22.81
CA ASP A 135 -22.09 23.68 21.63
C ASP A 135 -20.80 24.49 21.43
N TYR A 136 -19.99 24.06 20.43
CA TYR A 136 -18.76 24.75 20.06
C TYR A 136 -18.95 26.25 19.78
N GLY A 137 -20.04 26.63 19.09
CA GLY A 137 -20.31 28.01 18.72
C GLY A 137 -20.61 28.91 19.93
N ARG A 138 -21.39 28.39 20.90
CA ARG A 138 -21.67 29.08 22.15
C ARG A 138 -20.44 29.29 23.01
N ILE A 139 -19.58 28.26 23.10
CA ILE A 139 -18.30 28.30 23.82
C ILE A 139 -17.40 29.37 23.20
N LEU A 140 -17.21 29.31 21.86
CA LEU A 140 -16.37 30.26 21.14
C LEU A 140 -16.87 31.69 21.29
N THR A 141 -18.19 31.90 21.19
CA THR A 141 -18.83 33.24 21.36
C THR A 141 -18.63 33.75 22.77
N TYR A 142 -18.77 32.90 23.79
CA TYR A 142 -18.59 33.29 25.19
C TYR A 142 -17.12 33.66 25.46
N MET A 143 -16.16 32.86 24.99
CA MET A 143 -14.72 33.12 25.10
C MET A 143 -14.32 34.43 24.41
N SER A 144 -14.88 34.70 23.22
CA SER A 144 -14.61 35.91 22.47
C SER A 144 -15.18 37.18 23.18
N LYS A 145 -16.39 37.09 23.75
CA LYS A 145 -17.03 38.23 24.48
C LYS A 145 -16.31 38.57 25.79
N ASN A 146 -15.71 37.57 26.44
CA ASN A 146 -15.05 37.77 27.73
C ASN A 146 -13.53 37.97 27.62
N GLY A 147 -13.01 38.20 26.41
CA GLY A 147 -11.58 38.47 26.18
C GLY A 147 -10.63 37.31 26.55
N MET A 148 -11.14 36.08 26.60
CA MET A 148 -10.37 34.88 26.96
C MET A 148 -9.57 34.32 25.79
N LEU A 149 -9.59 34.93 24.60
CA LEU A 149 -8.82 34.56 23.43
C LEU A 149 -7.83 35.68 23.16
N ASP A 150 -6.52 35.36 23.20
CA ASP A 150 -5.44 36.30 22.87
C ASP A 150 -5.59 36.79 21.43
N ARG A 151 -6.11 37.99 21.23
CA ARG A 151 -6.05 38.74 19.97
C ARG A 151 -4.82 39.64 20.02
N GLN A 152 -3.86 39.46 19.13
CA GLN A 152 -2.89 40.52 18.88
C GLN A 152 -3.61 41.77 18.40
N SER A 153 -3.55 42.84 19.22
CA SER A 153 -3.94 44.18 18.84
C SER A 153 -3.03 44.69 17.75
N GLU A 154 -3.49 44.74 16.50
CA GLU A 154 -2.94 45.67 15.53
C GLU A 154 -3.47 47.08 15.89
N THR A 155 -2.58 47.91 16.43
CA THR A 155 -2.76 49.34 16.52
C THR A 155 -2.68 49.95 15.14
N SER A 156 -3.77 50.52 14.65
CA SER A 156 -3.74 51.67 13.76
C SER A 156 -5.02 52.50 14.05
N ASP A 157 -4.69 53.67 14.49
CA ASP A 157 -5.49 54.86 14.75
C ASP A 157 -6.38 55.24 13.55
N ASP A 158 -7.63 55.48 13.75
CA ASP A 158 -8.32 56.74 13.48
C ASP A 158 -9.83 56.59 13.74
N GLY A 159 -10.37 57.55 14.46
CA GLY A 159 -11.74 57.62 14.90
C GLY A 159 -12.74 57.88 13.78
N ASP A 160 -13.97 57.45 14.04
CA ASP A 160 -15.16 58.29 14.06
C ASP A 160 -16.34 57.43 14.51
N GLU A 161 -17.03 57.97 15.55
CA GLU A 161 -18.36 57.56 15.96
C GLU A 161 -19.37 57.82 14.83
N VAL A 162 -20.27 56.88 14.56
CA VAL A 162 -21.71 57.16 14.36
C VAL A 162 -22.51 55.86 14.51
N ASN A 163 -23.55 55.94 15.35
CA ASN A 163 -24.68 55.01 15.42
C ASN A 163 -25.30 54.76 14.05
N ASP A 164 -25.63 53.47 13.77
CA ASP A 164 -27.02 53.14 13.42
C ASP A 164 -27.22 51.64 13.31
N ALA A 165 -28.30 51.19 13.89
CA ALA A 165 -28.86 49.89 13.67
C ALA A 165 -29.42 49.82 12.25
N GLU A 166 -28.78 49.02 11.39
CA GLU A 166 -29.48 48.48 10.20
C GLU A 166 -28.78 47.24 9.63
N GLN A 167 -29.58 46.23 9.48
CA GLN A 167 -29.59 45.15 8.47
C GLN A 167 -28.24 44.67 7.93
N ALA A 168 -27.90 43.40 8.28
CA ALA A 168 -26.92 42.61 7.54
C ALA A 168 -27.24 42.66 6.04
N PRO A 169 -26.24 42.97 5.16
CA PRO A 169 -26.48 42.91 3.75
C PRO A 169 -26.75 41.46 3.36
N LYS A 170 -27.94 41.20 2.81
CA LYS A 170 -28.21 40.03 2.00
C LYS A 170 -27.16 40.04 0.89
N LYS A 171 -26.15 39.12 0.97
CA LYS A 171 -25.35 38.79 -0.18
C LYS A 171 -26.32 38.40 -1.27
N GLU A 172 -26.28 39.09 -2.37
CA GLU A 172 -26.98 38.73 -3.60
C GLU A 172 -26.60 37.26 -3.95
N PRO A 173 -27.52 36.50 -4.57
CA PRO A 173 -27.23 35.12 -4.92
C PRO A 173 -26.01 35.11 -5.81
N VAL A 174 -25.01 34.29 -5.43
CA VAL A 174 -23.80 34.04 -6.21
C VAL A 174 -24.22 33.65 -7.61
N ASN A 175 -24.07 34.60 -8.56
CA ASN A 175 -24.44 34.40 -9.96
C ASN A 175 -23.33 33.74 -10.78
N ASP A 176 -22.20 33.42 -10.17
CA ASP A 176 -21.06 32.85 -10.89
C ASP A 176 -20.77 31.39 -10.44
N ILE A 177 -21.19 30.42 -11.28
CA ILE A 177 -20.89 29.00 -11.06
C ILE A 177 -19.37 28.76 -11.05
N CYS A 178 -18.58 29.63 -11.69
CA CYS A 178 -17.13 29.55 -11.75
C CYS A 178 -16.45 29.72 -10.37
N GLU A 179 -17.19 30.14 -9.33
CA GLU A 179 -16.67 30.13 -7.93
C GLU A 179 -16.50 28.68 -7.40
N PHE A 180 -17.26 27.72 -7.94
CA PHE A 180 -17.26 26.31 -7.52
C PHE A 180 -16.77 25.34 -8.58
N GLY A 181 -16.20 25.85 -9.67
CA GLY A 181 -15.75 24.99 -10.77
C GLY A 181 -14.91 25.75 -11.80
N ILE A 182 -14.38 24.98 -12.74
CA ILE A 182 -13.50 25.47 -13.82
C ILE A 182 -14.31 25.47 -15.13
N ASP A 183 -14.34 26.60 -15.85
CA ASP A 183 -14.87 26.67 -17.20
C ASP A 183 -13.87 26.08 -18.19
N LEU A 184 -14.09 24.81 -18.58
CA LEU A 184 -13.22 24.07 -19.50
C LEU A 184 -13.19 24.70 -20.90
N THR A 185 -14.33 25.28 -21.36
CA THR A 185 -14.39 25.92 -22.67
C THR A 185 -13.54 27.19 -22.70
N LYS A 186 -13.53 27.96 -21.63
CA LYS A 186 -12.66 29.12 -21.48
C LYS A 186 -11.18 28.70 -21.38
N ALA A 187 -10.89 27.66 -20.57
CA ALA A 187 -9.54 27.12 -20.45
C ALA A 187 -9.00 26.60 -21.79
N ALA A 188 -9.87 25.98 -22.60
CA ALA A 188 -9.54 25.56 -23.97
C ALA A 188 -9.19 26.76 -24.86
N ALA A 189 -9.99 27.83 -24.84
CA ALA A 189 -9.74 29.04 -25.61
C ALA A 189 -8.44 29.76 -25.18
N GLU A 190 -8.06 29.63 -23.91
CA GLU A 190 -6.81 30.17 -23.37
C GLU A 190 -5.59 29.26 -23.63
N GLY A 191 -5.79 28.11 -24.30
CA GLY A 191 -4.70 27.15 -24.60
C GLY A 191 -4.13 26.42 -23.35
N LYS A 192 -4.94 26.28 -22.29
CA LYS A 192 -4.51 25.66 -21.03
C LYS A 192 -4.81 24.16 -20.95
N LEU A 193 -5.53 23.62 -21.93
CA LEU A 193 -5.87 22.20 -21.98
C LEU A 193 -4.93 21.45 -22.91
N ASP A 194 -4.62 20.23 -22.53
CA ASP A 194 -3.82 19.33 -23.35
C ASP A 194 -4.59 18.79 -24.57
N PRO A 195 -3.92 18.52 -25.69
CA PRO A 195 -4.55 17.96 -26.87
C PRO A 195 -5.07 16.54 -26.61
N VAL A 196 -6.30 16.26 -27.00
CA VAL A 196 -6.93 14.94 -26.82
C VAL A 196 -6.87 14.15 -28.11
N VAL A 197 -6.30 12.97 -28.06
CA VAL A 197 -6.03 12.08 -29.20
C VAL A 197 -6.61 10.69 -28.94
N GLY A 198 -7.10 10.02 -29.97
CA GLY A 198 -7.53 8.61 -29.91
C GLY A 198 -8.93 8.38 -29.33
N ARG A 199 -9.69 9.43 -28.98
CA ARG A 199 -11.04 9.33 -28.37
C ARG A 199 -12.16 9.85 -29.25
N ASP A 200 -11.98 9.85 -30.56
CA ASP A 200 -12.94 10.40 -31.51
C ASP A 200 -14.31 9.72 -31.49
N ARG A 201 -14.34 8.40 -31.20
CA ARG A 201 -15.59 7.63 -31.11
C ARG A 201 -16.40 8.03 -29.89
N GLU A 202 -15.76 8.09 -28.74
CA GLU A 202 -16.38 8.47 -27.46
C GLU A 202 -16.84 9.93 -27.52
N ILE A 203 -16.00 10.84 -28.00
CA ILE A 203 -16.34 12.26 -28.21
C ILE A 203 -17.52 12.40 -29.13
N SER A 204 -17.53 11.74 -30.29
CA SER A 204 -18.64 11.79 -31.23
C SER A 204 -19.94 11.27 -30.60
N ARG A 205 -19.84 10.17 -29.85
CA ARG A 205 -20.99 9.60 -29.15
C ARG A 205 -21.53 10.53 -28.06
N LEU A 206 -20.64 11.23 -27.36
CA LEU A 206 -21.01 12.19 -26.33
C LEU A 206 -21.72 13.38 -26.94
N ILE A 207 -21.22 13.91 -28.07
CA ILE A 207 -21.85 14.98 -28.86
C ILE A 207 -23.27 14.58 -29.33
N GLU A 208 -23.42 13.33 -29.84
CA GLU A 208 -24.73 12.82 -30.24
C GLU A 208 -25.74 12.79 -29.09
N ILE A 209 -25.30 12.36 -27.91
CA ILE A 209 -26.18 12.27 -26.73
C ILE A 209 -26.56 13.67 -26.24
N LEU A 210 -25.61 14.60 -26.15
CA LEU A 210 -25.88 16.00 -25.79
C LEU A 210 -26.85 16.69 -26.71
N GLY A 211 -26.88 16.32 -28.02
CA GLY A 211 -27.81 16.87 -29.02
C GLY A 211 -29.22 16.28 -28.97
N ARG A 212 -29.52 15.30 -28.11
CA ARG A 212 -30.84 14.68 -28.00
C ARG A 212 -31.83 15.59 -27.29
N ARG A 213 -33.13 15.46 -27.67
CA ARG A 213 -34.20 16.16 -26.97
C ARG A 213 -34.52 15.58 -25.59
N LYS A 214 -34.32 14.28 -25.40
CA LYS A 214 -34.55 13.56 -24.12
C LYS A 214 -33.39 12.61 -23.91
N LYS A 215 -33.07 12.30 -22.64
CA LYS A 215 -31.89 11.49 -22.24
C LYS A 215 -30.60 12.09 -22.82
N ASN A 216 -30.44 13.39 -22.65
CA ASN A 216 -29.33 14.17 -23.16
C ASN A 216 -28.19 14.36 -22.13
N ASN A 217 -28.16 13.54 -21.11
CA ASN A 217 -27.10 13.52 -20.10
C ASN A 217 -26.24 12.26 -20.30
N PRO A 218 -25.04 12.36 -20.82
CA PRO A 218 -24.11 11.23 -20.93
C PRO A 218 -23.46 10.91 -19.59
N MET A 219 -23.20 9.61 -19.36
CA MET A 219 -22.42 9.11 -18.25
C MET A 219 -21.23 8.32 -18.79
N LEU A 220 -20.02 8.83 -18.59
CA LEU A 220 -18.77 8.16 -18.92
C LEU A 220 -18.45 7.13 -17.83
N ILE A 221 -18.34 5.87 -18.22
CA ILE A 221 -18.12 4.75 -17.31
C ILE A 221 -16.83 4.05 -17.71
N GLY A 222 -15.89 3.93 -16.78
CA GLY A 222 -14.63 3.24 -17.05
C GLY A 222 -13.73 3.25 -15.81
N GLU A 223 -12.69 2.43 -15.86
CA GLU A 223 -11.71 2.35 -14.77
C GLU A 223 -11.00 3.69 -14.54
N PRO A 224 -10.42 3.93 -13.33
CA PRO A 224 -9.58 5.08 -13.10
C PRO A 224 -8.40 5.12 -14.08
N GLY A 225 -8.04 6.31 -14.57
CA GLY A 225 -6.88 6.47 -15.47
C GLY A 225 -7.12 6.17 -16.96
N VAL A 226 -8.36 5.81 -17.38
CA VAL A 226 -8.66 5.57 -18.81
C VAL A 226 -8.87 6.85 -19.63
N GLY A 227 -8.85 8.05 -19.01
CA GLY A 227 -9.01 9.32 -19.68
C GLY A 227 -10.46 9.82 -19.83
N LYS A 228 -11.35 9.53 -18.86
CA LYS A 228 -12.74 10.02 -18.87
C LYS A 228 -12.82 11.54 -18.91
N SER A 229 -12.05 12.24 -18.08
CA SER A 229 -12.02 13.70 -18.01
C SER A 229 -11.46 14.31 -19.30
N ALA A 230 -10.42 13.68 -19.89
CA ALA A 230 -9.84 14.09 -21.17
C ALA A 230 -10.86 14.08 -22.33
N ILE A 231 -11.83 13.15 -22.34
CA ILE A 231 -12.91 13.13 -23.33
C ILE A 231 -13.76 14.39 -23.26
N VAL A 232 -14.04 14.89 -22.05
CA VAL A 232 -14.82 16.11 -21.84
C VAL A 232 -14.00 17.35 -22.23
N GLU A 233 -12.71 17.36 -21.89
CA GLU A 233 -11.77 18.39 -22.33
C GLU A 233 -11.66 18.44 -23.86
N GLY A 234 -11.64 17.28 -24.51
CA GLY A 234 -11.66 17.18 -25.98
C GLY A 234 -12.89 17.81 -26.62
N ILE A 235 -14.06 17.74 -25.98
CA ILE A 235 -15.24 18.47 -26.46
C ILE A 235 -15.08 19.98 -26.26
N ALA A 236 -14.55 20.40 -25.08
CA ALA A 236 -14.30 21.81 -24.81
C ALA A 236 -13.32 22.42 -25.85
N LEU A 237 -12.28 21.67 -26.23
CA LEU A 237 -11.35 22.05 -27.28
C LEU A 237 -12.06 22.21 -28.64
N ARG A 238 -12.92 21.23 -29.05
CA ARG A 238 -13.67 21.31 -30.29
C ARG A 238 -14.69 22.45 -30.30
N ILE A 239 -15.26 22.81 -29.15
CA ILE A 239 -16.14 23.99 -29.04
C ILE A 239 -15.32 25.26 -29.25
N ALA A 240 -14.14 25.39 -28.60
CA ALA A 240 -13.28 26.56 -28.71
C ALA A 240 -12.72 26.74 -30.14
N GLU A 241 -12.39 25.65 -30.83
CA GLU A 241 -11.93 25.65 -32.22
C GLU A 241 -13.02 25.87 -33.23
N GLY A 242 -14.31 25.81 -32.84
CA GLY A 242 -15.44 25.89 -33.76
C GLY A 242 -15.64 24.66 -34.66
N SER A 243 -14.96 23.54 -34.33
CA SER A 243 -15.01 22.29 -35.09
C SER A 243 -16.15 21.35 -34.66
N ILE A 244 -17.25 21.91 -34.11
CA ILE A 244 -18.38 21.19 -33.55
C ILE A 244 -19.69 21.57 -34.20
N SER A 245 -20.74 20.74 -34.03
CA SER A 245 -22.10 21.02 -34.51
C SER A 245 -22.63 22.36 -33.98
N SER A 246 -23.37 23.09 -34.82
CA SER A 246 -24.00 24.40 -34.52
C SER A 246 -24.84 24.37 -33.21
N VAL A 247 -25.37 23.21 -32.80
CA VAL A 247 -26.16 23.02 -31.58
C VAL A 247 -25.30 23.17 -30.31
N LEU A 248 -24.02 22.81 -30.38
CA LEU A 248 -23.09 22.86 -29.25
C LEU A 248 -22.09 24.02 -29.35
N ALA A 249 -22.05 24.75 -30.45
CA ALA A 249 -21.06 25.80 -30.70
C ALA A 249 -21.10 26.97 -29.71
N LYS A 250 -22.23 27.20 -29.03
CA LYS A 250 -22.37 28.24 -27.99
C LYS A 250 -22.33 27.71 -26.58
N LYS A 251 -22.20 26.37 -26.40
CA LYS A 251 -22.23 25.75 -25.09
C LYS A 251 -20.94 25.98 -24.32
N ARG A 252 -21.06 26.06 -22.99
CA ARG A 252 -19.96 26.18 -22.06
C ARG A 252 -19.97 24.96 -21.15
N ILE A 253 -18.84 24.33 -20.99
CA ILE A 253 -18.68 23.16 -20.12
C ILE A 253 -18.00 23.64 -18.81
N ILE A 254 -18.71 23.49 -17.71
CA ILE A 254 -18.19 23.85 -16.38
C ILE A 254 -17.98 22.58 -15.57
N SER A 255 -16.71 22.29 -15.26
CA SER A 255 -16.31 21.20 -14.39
C SER A 255 -16.53 21.61 -12.93
N LEU A 256 -17.43 20.94 -12.24
CA LEU A 256 -17.73 21.20 -10.82
C LEU A 256 -16.73 20.47 -9.92
N ASP A 257 -16.10 21.19 -9.03
CA ASP A 257 -15.32 20.61 -7.94
C ASP A 257 -16.20 20.44 -6.70
N ILE A 258 -16.61 19.21 -6.45
CA ILE A 258 -17.47 18.84 -5.31
C ILE A 258 -16.78 19.13 -3.98
N ALA A 259 -15.45 18.95 -3.92
CA ALA A 259 -14.70 19.28 -2.71
C ALA A 259 -14.77 20.78 -2.39
N SER A 260 -14.68 21.64 -3.39
CA SER A 260 -14.85 23.10 -3.24
C SER A 260 -16.27 23.48 -2.83
N VAL A 261 -17.29 22.79 -3.33
CA VAL A 261 -18.69 23.01 -2.93
C VAL A 261 -18.91 22.69 -1.45
N VAL A 262 -18.25 21.65 -0.93
CA VAL A 262 -18.31 21.23 0.48
C VAL A 262 -17.39 22.08 1.37
N ALA A 263 -16.25 22.55 0.86
CA ALA A 263 -15.26 23.29 1.62
C ALA A 263 -15.86 24.57 2.26
N GLY A 264 -15.62 24.76 3.55
CA GLY A 264 -16.09 25.94 4.29
C GLY A 264 -17.58 25.94 4.65
N THR A 265 -18.36 24.93 4.31
CA THR A 265 -19.74 24.78 4.80
C THR A 265 -19.69 24.28 6.25
N LYS A 266 -20.22 25.07 7.18
CA LYS A 266 -20.30 24.73 8.61
C LYS A 266 -21.54 23.89 8.94
N TYR A 267 -22.58 24.05 8.17
CA TYR A 267 -23.89 23.42 8.37
C TYR A 267 -24.38 22.76 7.06
N ARG A 268 -25.18 21.73 7.21
CA ARG A 268 -25.85 21.04 6.09
C ARG A 268 -26.62 22.02 5.19
N GLY A 269 -27.25 23.06 5.80
CA GLY A 269 -27.99 24.07 5.08
C GLY A 269 -27.15 24.94 4.13
N ASP A 270 -25.89 25.19 4.47
CA ASP A 270 -24.99 26.01 3.65
C ASP A 270 -24.65 25.26 2.34
N PHE A 271 -24.35 23.97 2.45
CA PHE A 271 -24.12 23.09 1.31
C PHE A 271 -25.37 22.99 0.41
N GLU A 272 -26.54 22.77 1.02
CA GLU A 272 -27.79 22.69 0.29
C GLU A 272 -28.09 24.01 -0.45
N GLN A 273 -27.80 25.18 0.14
CA GLN A 273 -27.94 26.47 -0.51
C GLN A 273 -26.98 26.62 -1.70
N ARG A 274 -25.71 26.22 -1.56
CA ARG A 274 -24.73 26.28 -2.64
C ARG A 274 -25.14 25.39 -3.83
N VAL A 275 -25.53 24.14 -3.58
CA VAL A 275 -26.03 23.24 -4.62
C VAL A 275 -27.26 23.81 -5.29
N LYS A 276 -28.22 24.39 -4.55
CA LYS A 276 -29.39 25.07 -5.13
C LYS A 276 -29.00 26.28 -5.97
N SER A 277 -28.01 27.07 -5.55
CA SER A 277 -27.51 28.20 -6.32
C SER A 277 -26.88 27.75 -7.65
N ILE A 278 -26.06 26.68 -7.62
CA ILE A 278 -25.45 26.07 -8.83
C ILE A 278 -26.56 25.57 -9.78
N ILE A 279 -27.55 24.83 -9.27
CA ILE A 279 -28.68 24.33 -10.08
C ILE A 279 -29.45 25.50 -10.68
N LYS A 280 -29.74 26.55 -9.90
CA LYS A 280 -30.47 27.74 -10.37
C LYS A 280 -29.70 28.47 -11.47
N ALA A 281 -28.39 28.67 -11.29
CA ALA A 281 -27.55 29.31 -12.28
C ALA A 281 -27.46 28.49 -13.59
N ALA A 282 -27.26 27.18 -13.48
CA ALA A 282 -27.26 26.29 -14.66
C ALA A 282 -28.62 26.19 -15.36
N SER A 283 -29.73 26.27 -14.61
CA SER A 283 -31.08 26.30 -15.20
C SER A 283 -31.43 27.64 -15.84
N SER A 284 -30.80 28.74 -15.41
CA SER A 284 -31.04 30.09 -15.95
C SER A 284 -30.30 30.35 -17.25
N ASP A 285 -29.21 29.62 -17.51
CA ASP A 285 -28.42 29.70 -18.75
C ASP A 285 -28.42 28.33 -19.45
N PRO A 286 -29.23 28.18 -20.50
CA PRO A 286 -29.34 26.92 -21.24
C PRO A 286 -28.04 26.52 -21.94
N ASP A 287 -27.07 27.41 -22.08
CA ASP A 287 -25.80 27.13 -22.72
C ASP A 287 -24.78 26.49 -21.81
N ILE A 288 -25.07 26.36 -20.52
CA ILE A 288 -24.22 25.70 -19.55
C ILE A 288 -24.45 24.19 -19.56
N ILE A 289 -23.35 23.43 -19.62
CA ILE A 289 -23.28 21.98 -19.41
C ILE A 289 -22.40 21.76 -18.18
N LEU A 290 -22.95 21.10 -17.14
CA LEU A 290 -22.21 20.75 -15.96
C LEU A 290 -21.43 19.46 -16.20
N PHE A 291 -20.13 19.45 -15.93
CA PHE A 291 -19.34 18.22 -15.85
C PHE A 291 -19.09 17.89 -14.38
N ILE A 292 -19.40 16.66 -14.00
CA ILE A 292 -19.23 16.15 -12.63
C ILE A 292 -18.40 14.89 -12.72
N ASP A 293 -17.13 15.03 -12.35
CA ASP A 293 -16.27 13.87 -12.17
C ASP A 293 -16.59 13.16 -10.86
N GLU A 294 -16.31 11.88 -10.78
CA GLU A 294 -16.67 11.02 -9.65
C GLU A 294 -18.15 11.21 -9.22
N PHE A 295 -19.08 11.14 -10.20
CA PHE A 295 -20.51 11.41 -9.98
C PHE A 295 -21.11 10.64 -8.81
N HIS A 296 -20.55 9.49 -8.47
CA HIS A 296 -20.93 8.67 -7.33
C HIS A 296 -20.75 9.39 -5.99
N THR A 297 -19.83 10.33 -5.87
CA THR A 297 -19.60 11.11 -4.64
C THR A 297 -20.80 11.96 -4.25
N ILE A 298 -21.55 12.41 -5.26
CA ILE A 298 -22.78 13.19 -5.05
C ILE A 298 -23.95 12.31 -4.60
N VAL A 299 -24.01 11.07 -5.10
CA VAL A 299 -25.13 10.12 -4.90
C VAL A 299 -24.87 9.21 -3.71
N GLY A 300 -23.61 8.79 -3.52
CA GLY A 300 -23.22 7.77 -2.55
C GLY A 300 -22.89 8.26 -1.14
N ALA A 301 -22.84 9.54 -0.91
CA ALA A 301 -22.60 10.12 0.40
C ALA A 301 -23.71 9.78 1.45
N GLY A 302 -24.62 8.83 1.15
CA GLY A 302 -25.85 8.48 1.86
C GLY A 302 -25.82 7.24 2.77
N GLY A 303 -24.67 6.66 3.08
CA GLY A 303 -24.57 5.42 3.89
C GLY A 303 -24.59 5.59 5.42
N GLY A 304 -24.52 6.80 5.96
CA GLY A 304 -24.59 7.10 7.40
C GLY A 304 -25.67 8.12 7.73
N GLN A 305 -26.30 8.04 8.91
CA GLN A 305 -27.23 9.06 9.39
C GLN A 305 -26.54 10.44 9.40
N GLY A 306 -26.76 11.26 8.35
CA GLY A 306 -26.22 12.61 8.25
C GLY A 306 -25.47 12.96 6.95
N SER A 307 -25.43 12.06 5.97
CA SER A 307 -24.74 12.30 4.71
C SER A 307 -25.46 13.28 3.79
N LEU A 308 -24.65 14.05 3.07
CA LEU A 308 -25.04 15.11 2.13
C LEU A 308 -25.64 14.47 0.85
N ASP A 309 -26.96 14.52 0.70
CA ASP A 309 -27.65 13.94 -0.47
C ASP A 309 -27.90 15.03 -1.52
N ALA A 310 -26.83 15.48 -2.19
CA ALA A 310 -26.94 16.43 -3.30
C ALA A 310 -27.66 15.84 -4.50
N ALA A 311 -27.69 14.51 -4.64
CA ALA A 311 -28.41 13.84 -5.71
C ALA A 311 -29.90 14.11 -5.66
N ASN A 312 -30.52 14.14 -4.49
CA ASN A 312 -31.96 14.44 -4.35
C ASN A 312 -32.31 15.85 -4.77
N MET A 313 -31.34 16.77 -4.78
CA MET A 313 -31.53 18.13 -5.28
C MET A 313 -31.36 18.22 -6.81
N LEU A 314 -30.43 17.46 -7.37
CA LEU A 314 -30.19 17.42 -8.82
C LEU A 314 -31.26 16.64 -9.56
N LYS A 315 -31.81 15.56 -8.98
CA LYS A 315 -32.84 14.71 -9.59
C LYS A 315 -34.03 15.47 -10.19
N PRO A 316 -34.68 16.42 -9.51
CA PRO A 316 -35.81 17.15 -10.08
C PRO A 316 -35.41 17.99 -11.30
N ALA A 317 -34.28 18.68 -11.29
CA ALA A 317 -33.79 19.50 -12.37
C ALA A 317 -33.40 18.66 -13.61
N LEU A 318 -32.68 17.54 -13.39
CA LEU A 318 -32.38 16.54 -14.42
C LEU A 318 -33.66 15.90 -14.97
N ALA A 319 -34.64 15.62 -14.10
CA ALA A 319 -35.91 15.02 -14.50
C ALA A 319 -36.73 15.93 -15.42
N ARG A 320 -36.74 17.24 -15.15
CA ARG A 320 -37.46 18.23 -15.97
C ARG A 320 -36.66 18.67 -17.19
N GLY A 321 -35.36 18.29 -17.28
CA GLY A 321 -34.48 18.71 -18.38
C GLY A 321 -34.10 20.19 -18.30
N GLU A 322 -34.09 20.75 -17.09
CA GLU A 322 -33.72 22.14 -16.81
C GLU A 322 -32.20 22.35 -16.84
N ILE A 323 -31.44 21.29 -16.63
CA ILE A 323 -29.98 21.28 -16.68
C ILE A 323 -29.48 20.13 -17.57
N GLN A 324 -28.34 20.35 -18.23
CA GLN A 324 -27.55 19.34 -18.90
C GLN A 324 -26.33 18.97 -18.06
N CYS A 325 -26.05 17.67 -17.91
CA CYS A 325 -24.97 17.19 -17.12
C CYS A 325 -24.21 16.04 -17.81
N ILE A 326 -22.90 16.09 -17.77
CA ILE A 326 -22.00 15.00 -18.10
C ILE A 326 -21.50 14.43 -16.78
N GLY A 327 -21.70 13.15 -16.54
CA GLY A 327 -21.14 12.47 -15.36
C GLY A 327 -19.99 11.56 -15.77
N ALA A 328 -19.03 11.36 -14.85
CA ALA A 328 -18.00 10.34 -14.98
C ALA A 328 -17.94 9.49 -13.71
N THR A 329 -17.78 8.17 -13.85
CA THR A 329 -17.69 7.24 -12.71
C THR A 329 -17.06 5.91 -13.12
N THR A 330 -16.80 5.02 -12.18
CA THR A 330 -16.37 3.64 -12.46
C THR A 330 -17.58 2.72 -12.72
N MET A 331 -17.35 1.53 -13.32
CA MET A 331 -18.40 0.55 -13.56
C MET A 331 -19.02 0.05 -12.25
N ASP A 332 -18.19 -0.24 -11.28
CA ASP A 332 -18.60 -0.73 -9.97
C ASP A 332 -19.49 0.27 -9.22
N GLU A 333 -19.09 1.53 -9.20
CA GLU A 333 -19.82 2.61 -8.53
C GLU A 333 -21.11 2.94 -9.28
N PHE A 334 -21.06 2.91 -10.62
CA PHE A 334 -22.27 3.07 -11.42
C PHE A 334 -23.32 2.02 -11.05
N THR A 335 -22.94 0.75 -11.01
CA THR A 335 -23.85 -0.38 -10.69
C THR A 335 -24.33 -0.34 -9.25
N LYS A 336 -23.46 0.00 -8.31
CA LYS A 336 -23.80 0.05 -6.88
C LYS A 336 -24.72 1.21 -6.52
N ILE A 337 -24.58 2.34 -7.19
CA ILE A 337 -25.16 3.63 -6.77
C ILE A 337 -26.17 4.17 -7.79
N VAL A 338 -25.75 4.38 -9.03
CA VAL A 338 -26.58 5.07 -10.06
C VAL A 338 -27.64 4.14 -10.63
N GLU A 339 -27.31 2.90 -10.95
CA GLU A 339 -28.23 1.92 -11.55
C GLU A 339 -29.33 1.51 -10.58
N LYS A 340 -29.06 1.49 -9.26
CA LYS A 340 -30.08 1.23 -8.24
C LYS A 340 -31.09 2.37 -8.10
N ASP A 341 -30.72 3.58 -8.53
CA ASP A 341 -31.60 4.74 -8.54
C ASP A 341 -32.31 4.86 -9.90
N GLY A 342 -33.47 4.26 -10.01
CA GLY A 342 -34.24 4.25 -11.26
C GLY A 342 -34.63 5.62 -11.82
N ALA A 343 -34.52 6.70 -11.02
CA ALA A 343 -34.75 8.07 -11.50
C ALA A 343 -33.52 8.61 -12.24
N LEU A 344 -32.33 8.30 -11.77
CA LEU A 344 -31.06 8.68 -12.43
C LEU A 344 -30.78 7.80 -13.65
N ASP A 345 -30.92 6.48 -13.55
CA ASP A 345 -30.67 5.55 -14.66
C ASP A 345 -31.49 5.89 -15.92
N ARG A 346 -32.73 6.34 -15.74
CA ARG A 346 -33.60 6.75 -16.87
C ARG A 346 -33.18 8.07 -17.52
N ARG A 347 -32.29 8.85 -16.91
CA ARG A 347 -31.89 10.19 -17.37
C ARG A 347 -30.49 10.21 -17.98
N PHE A 348 -29.64 9.30 -17.54
CA PHE A 348 -28.29 9.18 -18.07
C PHE A 348 -28.21 8.13 -19.19
N GLN A 349 -27.36 8.41 -20.19
CA GLN A 349 -27.00 7.48 -21.24
C GLN A 349 -25.57 7.02 -21.06
N LYS A 350 -25.39 5.72 -20.87
CA LYS A 350 -24.07 5.10 -20.63
C LYS A 350 -23.16 5.21 -21.87
N ILE A 351 -21.91 5.58 -21.65
CA ILE A 351 -20.79 5.49 -22.59
C ILE A 351 -19.66 4.76 -21.86
N VAL A 352 -19.34 3.57 -22.33
CA VAL A 352 -18.21 2.80 -21.75
C VAL A 352 -16.92 3.31 -22.36
N VAL A 353 -15.96 3.64 -21.51
CA VAL A 353 -14.62 4.09 -21.89
C VAL A 353 -13.64 2.98 -21.53
N GLU A 354 -13.11 2.33 -22.56
CA GLU A 354 -12.13 1.27 -22.40
C GLU A 354 -10.70 1.82 -22.28
N PRO A 355 -9.77 1.10 -21.64
CA PRO A 355 -8.36 1.45 -21.66
C PRO A 355 -7.83 1.53 -23.10
N THR A 356 -6.88 2.42 -23.34
CA THR A 356 -6.23 2.55 -24.64
C THR A 356 -5.30 1.37 -24.91
N ASP A 357 -5.17 0.98 -26.18
CA ASP A 357 -4.17 0.00 -26.57
C ASP A 357 -2.75 0.60 -26.52
N LEU A 358 -1.72 -0.27 -26.67
CA LEU A 358 -0.31 0.17 -26.61
C LEU A 358 0.01 1.22 -27.70
N LYS A 359 -0.53 1.06 -28.92
CA LYS A 359 -0.25 1.97 -30.02
C LYS A 359 -0.94 3.31 -29.86
N GLU A 360 -2.19 3.29 -29.43
CA GLU A 360 -2.94 4.50 -29.11
C GLU A 360 -2.27 5.28 -27.98
N SER A 361 -1.82 4.56 -26.93
CA SER A 361 -1.10 5.17 -25.80
C SER A 361 0.21 5.83 -26.23
N VAL A 362 1.00 5.20 -27.09
CA VAL A 362 2.21 5.82 -27.65
C VAL A 362 1.87 7.08 -28.44
N SER A 363 0.81 7.03 -29.27
CA SER A 363 0.36 8.21 -30.02
C SER A 363 -0.08 9.35 -29.09
N ILE A 364 -0.81 9.04 -28.01
CA ILE A 364 -1.21 10.04 -27.00
C ILE A 364 0.01 10.69 -26.38
N LEU A 365 0.97 9.91 -25.90
CA LEU A 365 2.20 10.44 -25.29
C LEU A 365 3.03 11.26 -26.25
N GLN A 366 3.09 10.88 -27.54
CA GLN A 366 3.78 11.66 -28.57
C GLN A 366 3.17 13.05 -28.77
N HIS A 367 1.84 13.17 -28.67
CA HIS A 367 1.16 14.47 -28.78
C HIS A 367 1.28 15.30 -27.49
N LEU A 368 1.39 14.67 -26.33
CA LEU A 368 1.61 15.35 -25.04
C LEU A 368 3.08 15.76 -24.85
N LYS A 369 4.01 15.06 -25.50
CA LYS A 369 5.47 15.27 -25.39
C LYS A 369 5.89 16.74 -25.44
N PRO A 370 5.44 17.58 -26.38
CA PRO A 370 5.89 18.99 -26.45
C PRO A 370 5.54 19.79 -25.19
N ASN A 371 4.37 19.57 -24.60
CA ASN A 371 3.92 20.28 -23.40
C ASN A 371 4.78 19.91 -22.18
N TYR A 372 5.12 18.62 -22.03
CA TYR A 372 5.99 18.15 -20.94
C TYR A 372 7.45 18.55 -21.16
N GLU A 373 7.94 18.60 -22.42
CA GLU A 373 9.25 19.12 -22.77
C GLU A 373 9.40 20.61 -22.41
N GLU A 374 8.38 21.41 -22.70
CA GLU A 374 8.35 22.82 -22.34
C GLU A 374 8.30 23.02 -20.81
N TYR A 375 7.45 22.27 -20.14
CA TYR A 375 7.28 22.39 -18.68
C TYR A 375 8.55 22.02 -17.90
N HIS A 376 9.20 20.92 -18.29
CA HIS A 376 10.42 20.46 -17.60
C HIS A 376 11.72 21.07 -18.16
N GLY A 377 11.70 21.66 -19.35
CA GLY A 377 12.88 22.22 -20.03
C GLY A 377 13.88 21.14 -20.46
N ILE A 378 13.36 20.01 -20.97
CA ILE A 378 14.11 18.80 -21.38
C ILE A 378 13.60 18.29 -22.72
N ARG A 379 14.17 17.19 -23.22
CA ARG A 379 13.69 16.48 -24.41
C ARG A 379 13.52 14.99 -24.15
N TYR A 380 12.49 14.39 -24.70
CA TYR A 380 12.28 12.95 -24.67
C TYR A 380 12.66 12.33 -26.03
N THR A 381 13.38 11.21 -26.01
CA THR A 381 13.58 10.41 -27.21
C THR A 381 12.30 9.62 -27.53
N ASP A 382 12.13 9.22 -28.77
CA ASP A 382 10.95 8.45 -29.18
C ASP A 382 10.97 7.04 -28.56
N GLU A 383 12.16 6.47 -28.36
CA GLU A 383 12.35 5.22 -27.63
C GLU A 383 11.95 5.36 -26.14
N ALA A 384 12.18 6.53 -25.53
CA ALA A 384 11.73 6.78 -24.17
C ALA A 384 10.20 6.82 -24.07
N ILE A 385 9.51 7.42 -25.04
CA ILE A 385 8.04 7.43 -25.09
C ILE A 385 7.47 6.01 -25.25
N GLU A 386 8.03 5.22 -26.17
CA GLU A 386 7.63 3.81 -26.31
C GLU A 386 7.91 3.01 -25.04
N ALA A 387 9.05 3.29 -24.37
CA ALA A 387 9.39 2.65 -23.13
C ALA A 387 8.43 3.00 -21.99
N CYS A 388 7.93 4.26 -21.90
CA CYS A 388 6.89 4.64 -20.93
C CYS A 388 5.68 3.71 -21.01
N VAL A 389 5.16 3.49 -22.22
CA VAL A 389 3.99 2.65 -22.42
C VAL A 389 4.30 1.18 -22.17
N ARG A 390 5.37 0.65 -22.77
CA ARG A 390 5.74 -0.76 -22.71
C ARG A 390 6.11 -1.21 -21.29
N LEU A 391 6.89 -0.38 -20.58
CA LEU A 391 7.35 -0.76 -19.24
C LEU A 391 6.24 -0.61 -18.20
N THR A 392 5.43 0.44 -18.28
CA THR A 392 4.31 0.60 -17.34
C THR A 392 3.22 -0.44 -17.57
N ASP A 393 2.94 -0.82 -18.82
CA ASP A 393 1.99 -1.88 -19.10
C ASP A 393 2.43 -3.21 -18.51
N ARG A 394 3.73 -3.52 -18.63
CA ARG A 394 4.32 -4.75 -18.12
C ARG A 394 4.45 -4.79 -16.60
N TYR A 395 4.81 -3.66 -15.97
CA TYR A 395 5.24 -3.63 -14.57
C TYR A 395 4.24 -2.98 -13.61
N ILE A 396 3.23 -2.26 -14.13
CA ILE A 396 2.17 -1.60 -13.33
C ILE A 396 0.80 -2.13 -13.78
N PRO A 397 0.39 -3.33 -13.31
CA PRO A 397 -0.90 -3.93 -13.72
C PRO A 397 -2.12 -3.28 -13.06
N ASP A 398 -1.94 -2.61 -11.91
CA ASP A 398 -3.04 -2.08 -11.10
C ASP A 398 -3.59 -0.74 -11.61
N GLN A 399 -2.90 -0.10 -12.55
CA GLN A 399 -3.32 1.14 -13.18
C GLN A 399 -3.57 0.94 -14.68
N GLN A 400 -4.40 1.79 -15.27
CA GLN A 400 -4.76 1.69 -16.69
C GLN A 400 -3.95 2.64 -17.57
N LEU A 401 -3.80 2.26 -18.83
CA LEU A 401 -3.30 3.15 -19.86
C LEU A 401 -4.40 4.15 -20.28
N PRO A 402 -4.05 5.41 -20.61
CA PRO A 402 -2.68 5.95 -20.77
C PRO A 402 -2.07 6.53 -19.50
N ASP A 403 -2.82 6.70 -18.41
CA ASP A 403 -2.48 7.46 -17.21
C ASP A 403 -1.13 7.02 -16.60
N LYS A 404 -0.95 5.72 -16.35
CA LYS A 404 0.31 5.17 -15.83
C LYS A 404 1.55 5.48 -16.68
N ALA A 405 1.37 5.62 -18.00
CA ALA A 405 2.47 5.94 -18.88
C ALA A 405 2.76 7.46 -18.91
N ILE A 406 1.74 8.28 -18.72
CA ILE A 406 1.87 9.73 -18.55
C ILE A 406 2.59 10.03 -17.25
N ASP A 407 2.20 9.38 -16.15
CA ASP A 407 2.88 9.51 -14.84
C ASP A 407 4.37 9.17 -14.93
N ALA A 408 4.71 8.07 -15.62
CA ALA A 408 6.10 7.67 -15.81
C ALA A 408 6.89 8.68 -16.64
N MET A 409 6.27 9.30 -17.65
CA MET A 409 6.87 10.35 -18.47
C MET A 409 7.11 11.60 -17.64
N ASP A 410 6.13 12.05 -16.85
CA ASP A 410 6.24 13.24 -15.99
C ASP A 410 7.32 13.07 -14.91
N GLU A 411 7.33 11.92 -14.21
CA GLU A 411 8.33 11.63 -13.19
C GLU A 411 9.75 11.57 -13.76
N ALA A 412 9.91 11.02 -14.97
CA ALA A 412 11.20 11.00 -15.67
C ALA A 412 11.69 12.41 -16.01
N GLY A 413 10.79 13.25 -16.49
CA GLY A 413 11.06 14.65 -16.75
C GLY A 413 11.53 15.40 -15.52
N SER A 414 10.81 15.25 -14.43
CA SER A 414 11.14 15.81 -13.12
C SER A 414 12.52 15.33 -12.63
N MET A 415 12.79 14.02 -12.73
CA MET A 415 14.06 13.42 -12.32
C MET A 415 15.25 14.02 -13.07
N ILE A 416 15.17 14.14 -14.40
CA ILE A 416 16.25 14.68 -15.24
C ILE A 416 16.44 16.19 -14.97
N ARG A 417 15.35 16.94 -14.84
CA ARG A 417 15.39 18.37 -14.45
C ARG A 417 16.16 18.57 -13.14
N LEU A 418 15.89 17.74 -12.12
CA LEU A 418 16.60 17.81 -10.84
C LEU A 418 18.09 17.45 -10.98
N ARG A 419 18.45 16.45 -11.79
CA ARG A 419 19.84 16.09 -12.08
C ARG A 419 20.59 17.25 -12.77
N CYS A 420 19.98 17.86 -13.75
CA CYS A 420 20.56 19.01 -14.48
C CYS A 420 20.65 20.26 -13.61
N GLY A 421 19.70 20.50 -12.71
CA GLY A 421 19.68 21.64 -11.79
C GLY A 421 20.69 21.54 -10.65
N SER A 422 21.13 20.35 -10.28
CA SER A 422 22.11 20.09 -9.21
C SER A 422 23.58 20.24 -9.68
N ALA A 423 23.83 20.26 -10.99
CA ALA A 423 25.18 20.47 -11.53
C ALA A 423 25.61 21.92 -11.30
N LYS A 424 26.74 22.12 -10.57
CA LYS A 424 27.33 23.41 -10.22
C LYS A 424 27.44 24.33 -11.44
N LYS A 425 27.16 25.63 -11.26
CA LYS A 425 27.03 26.75 -12.17
C LYS A 425 28.13 26.98 -13.26
N SER A 426 28.90 25.99 -13.66
CA SER A 426 30.06 26.20 -14.57
C SER A 426 30.04 25.36 -15.87
N VAL A 427 29.01 24.61 -16.15
CA VAL A 427 28.88 23.88 -17.42
C VAL A 427 27.64 24.40 -18.16
N LYS A 428 27.80 24.80 -19.44
CA LYS A 428 26.74 25.19 -20.36
C LYS A 428 25.54 24.26 -20.14
N ARG A 429 24.32 24.83 -20.00
CA ARG A 429 23.05 24.08 -19.96
C ARG A 429 23.04 23.04 -21.09
N SER A 430 23.43 21.82 -20.79
CA SER A 430 23.11 20.70 -21.66
C SER A 430 21.61 20.50 -21.50
N GLU A 431 20.88 20.60 -22.59
CA GLU A 431 19.47 20.20 -22.63
C GLU A 431 19.40 18.78 -22.09
N GLY A 432 18.64 18.55 -21.02
CA GLY A 432 18.47 17.22 -20.46
C GLY A 432 17.70 16.35 -21.48
N ILE A 433 18.25 15.19 -21.80
CA ILE A 433 17.61 14.23 -22.69
C ILE A 433 17.17 13.04 -21.84
N VAL A 434 15.91 12.66 -21.92
CA VAL A 434 15.34 11.47 -21.28
C VAL A 434 15.44 10.31 -22.27
N ASN A 435 16.14 9.25 -21.86
CA ASN A 435 16.33 8.02 -22.62
C ASN A 435 15.50 6.86 -22.02
N GLU A 436 15.44 5.74 -22.72
CA GLU A 436 14.80 4.49 -22.24
C GLU A 436 15.30 4.05 -20.86
N GLU A 437 16.61 4.18 -20.57
CA GLU A 437 17.20 3.82 -19.27
C GLU A 437 16.68 4.70 -18.12
N ASP A 438 16.39 5.97 -18.39
CA ASP A 438 15.83 6.88 -17.39
C ASP A 438 14.40 6.49 -17.05
N ILE A 439 13.59 6.13 -18.06
CA ILE A 439 12.23 5.60 -17.86
C ILE A 439 12.28 4.30 -17.06
N ALA A 440 13.20 3.38 -17.44
CA ALA A 440 13.37 2.14 -16.69
C ALA A 440 13.77 2.39 -15.22
N THR A 441 14.56 3.46 -14.95
CA THR A 441 14.89 3.88 -13.59
C THR A 441 13.66 4.39 -12.83
N VAL A 442 12.80 5.15 -13.47
CA VAL A 442 11.56 5.67 -12.89
C VAL A 442 10.61 4.53 -12.59
N VAL A 443 10.32 3.67 -13.56
CA VAL A 443 9.44 2.51 -13.38
C VAL A 443 9.98 1.59 -12.27
N SER A 444 11.31 1.46 -12.17
CA SER A 444 11.95 0.73 -11.07
C SER A 444 11.68 1.35 -9.70
N LYS A 445 11.66 2.68 -9.59
CA LYS A 445 11.34 3.37 -8.33
C LYS A 445 9.85 3.26 -7.99
N MET A 446 8.97 3.43 -8.98
CA MET A 446 7.52 3.31 -8.80
C MET A 446 7.10 1.91 -8.32
N THR A 447 7.74 0.87 -8.88
CA THR A 447 7.37 -0.53 -8.63
C THR A 447 8.23 -1.24 -7.60
N GLY A 448 9.40 -0.69 -7.27
CA GLY A 448 10.42 -1.38 -6.48
C GLY A 448 11.15 -2.51 -7.23
N ILE A 449 10.94 -2.65 -8.54
CA ILE A 449 11.53 -3.70 -9.38
C ILE A 449 12.76 -3.11 -10.10
N PRO A 450 13.92 -3.77 -10.09
CA PRO A 450 15.12 -3.25 -10.76
C PRO A 450 15.05 -3.40 -12.29
N VAL A 451 14.19 -2.61 -12.93
CA VAL A 451 13.90 -2.67 -14.39
C VAL A 451 15.15 -2.39 -15.25
N ASN A 452 16.05 -1.52 -14.78
CA ASN A 452 17.29 -1.17 -15.50
C ASN A 452 18.25 -2.34 -15.68
N LYS A 453 18.18 -3.35 -14.79
CA LYS A 453 19.03 -4.56 -14.90
C LYS A 453 18.39 -5.63 -15.77
N VAL A 454 17.14 -5.46 -16.18
CA VAL A 454 16.32 -6.50 -16.80
C VAL A 454 16.46 -6.54 -18.33
N ALA A 455 16.73 -5.42 -19.02
CA ALA A 455 16.67 -5.40 -20.48
C ALA A 455 17.90 -6.01 -21.20
N GLU A 456 19.13 -5.67 -20.81
CA GLU A 456 20.33 -6.20 -21.50
C GLU A 456 21.05 -7.32 -20.77
N SER A 457 20.99 -7.33 -19.43
CA SER A 457 21.70 -8.34 -18.61
C SER A 457 20.85 -9.58 -18.30
N GLU A 458 19.52 -9.54 -18.52
CA GLU A 458 18.62 -10.64 -18.14
C GLU A 458 18.99 -11.95 -18.86
N GLY A 459 19.24 -11.90 -20.15
CA GLY A 459 19.68 -13.06 -20.91
C GLY A 459 21.00 -13.65 -20.39
N HIS A 460 21.99 -12.81 -20.11
CA HIS A 460 23.26 -13.22 -19.53
C HIS A 460 23.15 -13.69 -18.08
N ARG A 461 22.30 -13.05 -17.29
CA ARG A 461 22.00 -13.49 -15.91
C ARG A 461 21.32 -14.85 -15.91
N ILE A 462 20.31 -15.05 -16.75
CA ILE A 462 19.58 -16.33 -16.84
C ILE A 462 20.51 -17.46 -17.29
N LEU A 463 21.46 -17.20 -18.20
CA LEU A 463 22.47 -18.19 -18.59
C LEU A 463 23.39 -18.57 -17.41
N LYS A 464 23.81 -17.62 -16.58
CA LYS A 464 24.65 -17.83 -15.39
C LYS A 464 23.88 -18.32 -14.16
N MET A 465 22.56 -18.31 -14.18
CA MET A 465 21.70 -18.68 -13.05
C MET A 465 22.00 -20.07 -12.52
N LYS A 466 22.19 -21.03 -13.43
CA LYS A 466 22.48 -22.42 -13.07
C LYS A 466 23.75 -22.55 -12.23
N GLU A 467 24.84 -21.91 -12.64
CA GLU A 467 26.11 -21.94 -11.92
C GLU A 467 26.01 -21.25 -10.55
N ARG A 468 25.33 -20.12 -10.52
CA ARG A 468 25.14 -19.38 -9.27
C ARG A 468 24.29 -20.13 -8.25
N LEU A 469 23.21 -20.76 -8.68
CA LEU A 469 22.38 -21.58 -7.79
C LEU A 469 23.14 -22.81 -7.31
N LYS A 470 23.91 -23.48 -8.19
CA LYS A 470 24.77 -24.63 -7.81
C LYS A 470 25.86 -24.28 -6.80
N SER A 471 26.37 -23.07 -6.81
CA SER A 471 27.36 -22.61 -5.82
C SER A 471 26.77 -22.46 -4.40
N ARG A 472 25.45 -22.30 -4.27
CA ARG A 472 24.75 -22.10 -3.00
C ARG A 472 23.96 -23.31 -2.53
N ILE A 473 23.34 -24.02 -3.48
CA ILE A 473 22.54 -25.23 -3.19
C ILE A 473 23.35 -26.47 -3.60
N ILE A 474 23.82 -27.18 -2.61
CA ILE A 474 24.69 -28.33 -2.80
C ILE A 474 23.87 -29.61 -2.98
N GLY A 475 24.28 -30.47 -3.87
CA GLY A 475 23.72 -31.79 -4.03
C GLY A 475 22.41 -31.89 -4.79
N GLN A 476 21.93 -30.82 -5.42
CA GLN A 476 20.63 -30.78 -6.11
C GLN A 476 20.74 -30.31 -7.57
N ASP A 477 21.78 -30.80 -8.27
CA ASP A 477 22.12 -30.35 -9.62
C ASP A 477 21.03 -30.58 -10.66
N GLU A 478 20.28 -31.67 -10.56
CA GLU A 478 19.19 -32.04 -11.45
C GLU A 478 17.97 -31.12 -11.18
N ALA A 479 17.61 -30.95 -9.92
CA ALA A 479 16.52 -30.05 -9.50
C ALA A 479 16.76 -28.61 -9.99
N ILE A 480 17.99 -28.10 -9.80
CA ILE A 480 18.38 -26.76 -10.28
C ILE A 480 18.29 -26.71 -11.81
N GLY A 481 18.76 -27.73 -12.51
CA GLY A 481 18.69 -27.78 -13.97
C GLY A 481 17.27 -27.68 -14.51
N THR A 482 16.33 -28.39 -13.91
CA THR A 482 14.91 -28.40 -14.29
C THR A 482 14.25 -27.04 -14.03
N VAL A 483 14.47 -26.45 -12.85
CA VAL A 483 13.94 -25.12 -12.51
C VAL A 483 14.45 -24.06 -13.49
N VAL A 484 15.78 -24.00 -13.69
CA VAL A 484 16.40 -23.03 -14.59
C VAL A 484 15.90 -23.19 -16.02
N GLY A 485 15.78 -24.45 -16.51
CA GLY A 485 15.26 -24.73 -17.84
C GLY A 485 13.83 -24.27 -18.05
N ALA A 486 12.96 -24.44 -17.06
CA ALA A 486 11.58 -23.94 -17.13
C ALA A 486 11.51 -22.40 -17.15
N ILE A 487 12.32 -21.72 -16.31
CA ILE A 487 12.42 -20.25 -16.30
C ILE A 487 12.98 -19.73 -17.63
N GLN A 488 13.98 -20.39 -18.20
CA GLN A 488 14.53 -20.03 -19.51
C GLN A 488 13.49 -20.16 -20.63
N ARG A 489 12.66 -21.23 -20.64
CA ARG A 489 11.57 -21.38 -21.62
C ARG A 489 10.54 -20.27 -21.54
N ASN A 490 10.16 -19.85 -20.34
CA ASN A 490 9.24 -18.74 -20.15
C ASN A 490 9.83 -17.42 -20.66
N ARG A 491 11.07 -17.12 -20.30
CA ARG A 491 11.74 -15.86 -20.72
C ARG A 491 12.06 -15.82 -22.22
N ALA A 492 12.17 -16.96 -22.86
CA ALA A 492 12.29 -17.06 -24.32
C ALA A 492 10.95 -16.83 -25.05
N GLY A 493 9.86 -16.57 -24.33
CA GLY A 493 8.53 -16.38 -24.93
C GLY A 493 7.87 -17.66 -25.46
N LEU A 494 8.37 -18.84 -25.06
CA LEU A 494 7.86 -20.13 -25.51
C LEU A 494 6.73 -20.69 -24.63
N LYS A 495 6.38 -19.99 -23.54
CA LYS A 495 5.30 -20.35 -22.62
C LYS A 495 4.13 -19.38 -22.79
N ASP A 496 2.94 -19.84 -22.45
CA ASP A 496 1.73 -19.04 -22.41
C ASP A 496 1.92 -17.79 -21.53
N PRO A 497 1.72 -16.58 -22.04
CA PRO A 497 1.94 -15.33 -21.32
C PRO A 497 0.93 -15.13 -20.18
N ASP A 498 -0.20 -15.85 -20.19
CA ASP A 498 -1.22 -15.73 -19.16
C ASP A 498 -0.90 -16.55 -17.92
N ARG A 499 0.07 -17.46 -17.95
CA ARG A 499 0.48 -18.28 -16.83
C ARG A 499 1.61 -17.66 -16.00
N PRO A 500 1.81 -18.08 -14.72
CA PRO A 500 2.97 -17.71 -13.94
C PRO A 500 4.30 -17.99 -14.64
N ILE A 501 5.37 -17.29 -14.30
CA ILE A 501 6.72 -17.51 -14.86
C ILE A 501 7.12 -18.99 -14.76
N GLY A 502 6.81 -19.61 -13.60
CA GLY A 502 7.03 -21.03 -13.35
C GLY A 502 6.17 -21.51 -12.18
N SER A 503 5.67 -22.73 -12.30
CA SER A 503 4.98 -23.44 -11.22
C SER A 503 5.70 -24.75 -10.94
N PHE A 504 6.19 -24.89 -9.70
CA PHE A 504 7.06 -25.99 -9.30
C PHE A 504 6.51 -26.72 -8.08
N LEU A 505 6.55 -28.05 -8.11
CA LEU A 505 6.21 -28.88 -6.97
C LEU A 505 7.45 -29.65 -6.52
N PHE A 506 8.01 -29.25 -5.35
CA PHE A 506 9.24 -29.78 -4.79
C PHE A 506 8.95 -30.93 -3.83
N PHE A 507 9.38 -32.12 -4.16
CA PHE A 507 9.28 -33.32 -3.34
C PHE A 507 10.62 -33.72 -2.72
N GLY A 508 10.58 -34.26 -1.52
CA GLY A 508 11.76 -34.83 -0.89
C GLY A 508 11.74 -34.66 0.63
N PRO A 509 12.74 -35.29 1.31
CA PRO A 509 12.82 -35.23 2.78
C PRO A 509 12.97 -33.82 3.32
N THR A 510 12.80 -33.69 4.63
CA THR A 510 13.05 -32.42 5.30
C THR A 510 14.54 -32.09 5.31
N GLY A 511 14.91 -30.81 5.18
CA GLY A 511 16.30 -30.38 5.31
C GLY A 511 17.22 -30.63 4.11
N VAL A 512 16.69 -30.94 2.91
CA VAL A 512 17.47 -31.14 1.69
C VAL A 512 17.65 -29.89 0.83
N GLY A 513 17.10 -28.74 1.26
CA GLY A 513 17.30 -27.45 0.58
C GLY A 513 16.12 -26.93 -0.25
N LYS A 514 14.90 -27.52 -0.15
CA LYS A 514 13.71 -27.06 -0.89
C LYS A 514 13.40 -25.56 -0.68
N THR A 515 13.23 -25.15 0.57
CA THR A 515 12.94 -23.76 0.92
C THR A 515 14.12 -22.83 0.64
N GLU A 516 15.36 -23.33 0.75
CA GLU A 516 16.55 -22.54 0.45
C GLU A 516 16.70 -22.26 -1.04
N LEU A 517 16.35 -23.23 -1.91
CA LEU A 517 16.31 -23.00 -3.35
C LEU A 517 15.29 -21.91 -3.71
N ALA A 518 14.11 -21.90 -3.08
CA ALA A 518 13.11 -20.85 -3.29
C ALA A 518 13.64 -19.45 -2.91
N LYS A 519 14.37 -19.33 -1.78
CA LYS A 519 15.02 -18.08 -1.39
C LYS A 519 16.10 -17.63 -2.36
N CYS A 520 16.94 -18.57 -2.82
CA CYS A 520 17.98 -18.27 -3.79
C CYS A 520 17.40 -17.83 -5.14
N ILE A 521 16.25 -18.38 -5.55
CA ILE A 521 15.54 -17.96 -6.77
C ILE A 521 14.99 -16.53 -6.58
N ALA A 522 14.38 -16.22 -5.43
CA ALA A 522 13.89 -14.88 -5.13
C ALA A 522 15.02 -13.85 -5.13
N GLU A 523 16.14 -14.14 -4.46
CA GLU A 523 17.32 -13.28 -4.44
C GLU A 523 17.92 -13.06 -5.83
N TYR A 524 17.95 -14.11 -6.64
CA TYR A 524 18.58 -14.04 -7.96
C TYR A 524 17.74 -13.30 -9.01
N LEU A 525 16.44 -13.58 -9.07
CA LEU A 525 15.53 -13.02 -10.07
C LEU A 525 14.92 -11.68 -9.64
N PHE A 526 14.69 -11.50 -8.35
CA PHE A 526 14.00 -10.33 -7.81
C PHE A 526 14.88 -9.52 -6.84
N ASP A 527 16.20 -9.75 -6.85
CA ASP A 527 17.27 -9.04 -6.13
C ASP A 527 17.14 -8.98 -4.60
N SER A 528 16.12 -9.59 -4.00
CA SER A 528 15.95 -9.70 -2.54
C SER A 528 15.25 -10.98 -2.13
N GLN A 529 15.68 -11.54 -1.01
CA GLN A 529 14.96 -12.64 -0.36
C GLN A 529 13.60 -12.19 0.21
N ASP A 530 13.41 -10.89 0.45
CA ASP A 530 12.15 -10.32 0.92
C ASP A 530 11.06 -10.33 -0.17
N ASN A 531 11.44 -10.50 -1.44
CA ASN A 531 10.50 -10.69 -2.53
C ASN A 531 10.03 -12.16 -2.63
N MET A 532 9.80 -12.75 -1.46
CA MET A 532 9.20 -14.06 -1.30
C MET A 532 8.00 -13.99 -0.37
N VAL A 533 6.84 -14.40 -0.88
CA VAL A 533 5.61 -14.59 -0.10
C VAL A 533 5.57 -16.04 0.38
N ARG A 534 5.85 -16.26 1.66
CA ARG A 534 5.79 -17.61 2.25
C ARG A 534 4.47 -17.79 3.00
N ILE A 535 3.81 -18.92 2.73
CA ILE A 535 2.59 -19.36 3.40
C ILE A 535 2.77 -20.82 3.81
N ASP A 536 2.57 -21.12 5.08
CA ASP A 536 2.60 -22.47 5.63
C ASP A 536 1.20 -23.09 5.54
N MET A 537 1.05 -24.14 4.75
CA MET A 537 -0.23 -24.79 4.53
C MET A 537 -0.75 -25.58 5.73
N SER A 538 0.09 -25.81 6.74
CA SER A 538 -0.36 -26.40 8.00
C SER A 538 -1.33 -25.48 8.77
N GLU A 539 -1.33 -24.18 8.50
CA GLU A 539 -2.32 -23.23 9.06
C GLU A 539 -3.67 -23.25 8.32
N TYR A 540 -3.75 -23.95 7.18
CA TYR A 540 -4.89 -23.95 6.25
C TYR A 540 -5.49 -25.34 6.04
N MET A 541 -5.55 -26.13 7.11
CA MET A 541 -6.09 -27.51 7.09
C MET A 541 -7.62 -27.52 7.11
N GLU A 542 -8.26 -26.49 7.63
CA GLU A 542 -9.70 -26.42 7.82
C GLU A 542 -10.39 -25.52 6.77
N LYS A 543 -11.61 -25.85 6.41
CA LYS A 543 -12.36 -25.18 5.34
C LYS A 543 -12.49 -23.67 5.56
N PHE A 544 -12.76 -23.23 6.79
CA PHE A 544 -12.93 -21.81 7.09
C PHE A 544 -11.61 -21.00 6.98
N THR A 545 -10.46 -21.67 7.06
CA THR A 545 -9.16 -20.98 6.92
C THR A 545 -8.84 -20.62 5.48
N VAL A 546 -9.50 -21.26 4.49
CA VAL A 546 -9.34 -20.94 3.06
C VAL A 546 -9.72 -19.49 2.76
N SER A 547 -10.77 -18.99 3.41
CA SER A 547 -11.19 -17.58 3.28
C SER A 547 -10.11 -16.59 3.75
N ARG A 548 -9.20 -16.98 4.63
CA ARG A 548 -8.07 -16.13 5.02
C ARG A 548 -7.04 -15.91 3.89
N LEU A 549 -7.00 -16.80 2.89
CA LEU A 549 -6.10 -16.64 1.73
C LEU A 549 -6.61 -15.61 0.73
N ILE A 550 -7.93 -15.56 0.50
CA ILE A 550 -8.58 -14.73 -0.53
C ILE A 550 -9.43 -13.61 0.06
N GLY A 551 -9.61 -13.56 1.38
CA GLY A 551 -10.50 -12.66 2.10
C GLY A 551 -11.82 -13.34 2.52
N ALA A 552 -12.43 -12.82 3.57
CA ALA A 552 -13.73 -13.28 4.04
C ALA A 552 -14.86 -12.64 3.21
N PRO A 553 -15.98 -13.34 2.94
CA PRO A 553 -17.14 -12.75 2.30
C PRO A 553 -17.75 -11.62 3.15
N PRO A 554 -18.50 -10.68 2.54
CA PRO A 554 -19.20 -9.63 3.26
C PRO A 554 -20.05 -10.16 4.41
N GLY A 555 -19.91 -9.58 5.60
CA GLY A 555 -20.67 -9.99 6.80
C GLY A 555 -19.99 -11.01 7.70
N TYR A 556 -18.81 -11.53 7.34
CA TYR A 556 -18.01 -12.41 8.19
C TYR A 556 -16.87 -11.63 8.88
N VAL A 557 -16.46 -12.12 10.07
CA VAL A 557 -15.33 -11.55 10.82
C VAL A 557 -14.05 -11.65 9.99
N GLY A 558 -13.32 -10.53 9.83
CA GLY A 558 -12.09 -10.45 9.02
C GLY A 558 -12.31 -9.99 7.57
N TYR A 559 -13.51 -9.51 7.20
CA TYR A 559 -13.78 -8.96 5.86
C TYR A 559 -12.87 -7.76 5.53
N GLU A 560 -12.59 -6.88 6.50
CA GLU A 560 -11.74 -5.69 6.31
C GLU A 560 -10.23 -5.99 6.22
N GLU A 561 -9.79 -7.20 6.59
CA GLU A 561 -8.37 -7.56 6.60
C GLU A 561 -7.81 -7.97 5.23
N GLY A 562 -8.69 -8.22 4.23
CA GLY A 562 -8.30 -8.73 2.92
C GLY A 562 -7.71 -10.16 2.96
N GLY A 563 -7.40 -10.74 1.81
CA GLY A 563 -6.81 -12.07 1.73
C GLY A 563 -5.29 -12.05 1.91
N GLN A 564 -4.76 -12.93 2.75
CA GLN A 564 -3.31 -12.98 3.04
C GLN A 564 -2.46 -13.27 1.79
N LEU A 565 -2.92 -14.10 0.88
CA LEU A 565 -2.22 -14.39 -0.37
C LEU A 565 -2.46 -13.27 -1.40
N SER A 566 -3.72 -12.90 -1.63
CA SER A 566 -4.10 -11.89 -2.62
C SER A 566 -3.47 -10.54 -2.31
N GLU A 567 -3.54 -10.05 -1.06
CA GLU A 567 -2.94 -8.77 -0.67
C GLU A 567 -1.40 -8.76 -0.75
N LYS A 568 -0.73 -9.85 -0.31
CA LYS A 568 0.73 -9.91 -0.37
C LYS A 568 1.24 -9.92 -1.81
N VAL A 569 0.57 -10.66 -2.72
CA VAL A 569 0.95 -10.70 -4.14
C VAL A 569 0.60 -9.39 -4.83
N ARG A 570 -0.55 -8.78 -4.53
CA ARG A 570 -0.92 -7.46 -5.04
C ARG A 570 0.13 -6.40 -4.71
N ARG A 571 0.63 -6.40 -3.47
CA ARG A 571 1.70 -5.47 -3.03
C ARG A 571 3.07 -5.79 -3.62
N LYS A 572 3.32 -7.05 -3.99
CA LYS A 572 4.57 -7.54 -4.56
C LYS A 572 4.29 -8.42 -5.76
N PRO A 573 3.90 -7.85 -6.91
CA PRO A 573 3.52 -8.63 -8.10
C PRO A 573 4.68 -9.41 -8.72
N TYR A 574 5.93 -9.05 -8.39
CA TYR A 574 7.15 -9.74 -8.78
C TYR A 574 7.75 -10.44 -7.56
N CYS A 575 7.34 -11.67 -7.32
CA CYS A 575 7.80 -12.42 -6.16
C CYS A 575 7.83 -13.95 -6.41
N VAL A 576 8.49 -14.65 -5.49
CA VAL A 576 8.33 -16.10 -5.34
C VAL A 576 7.23 -16.35 -4.33
N VAL A 577 6.18 -17.04 -4.73
CA VAL A 577 5.13 -17.53 -3.83
C VAL A 577 5.51 -18.93 -3.39
N LEU A 578 5.86 -19.10 -2.12
CA LEU A 578 6.21 -20.37 -1.52
C LEU A 578 5.06 -20.89 -0.65
N LEU A 579 4.43 -21.96 -1.09
CA LEU A 579 3.41 -22.71 -0.33
C LEU A 579 4.10 -23.94 0.30
N ASP A 580 4.39 -23.82 1.60
CA ASP A 580 5.13 -24.87 2.32
C ASP A 580 4.18 -25.95 2.84
N GLU A 581 4.57 -27.23 2.75
CA GLU A 581 3.79 -28.39 3.19
C GLU A 581 2.40 -28.50 2.55
N ILE A 582 2.33 -28.35 1.22
CA ILE A 582 1.07 -28.28 0.45
C ILE A 582 0.16 -29.52 0.64
N GLU A 583 0.72 -30.66 1.01
CA GLU A 583 -0.06 -31.87 1.31
C GLU A 583 -0.98 -31.75 2.53
N LYS A 584 -0.76 -30.75 3.37
CA LYS A 584 -1.59 -30.48 4.55
C LYS A 584 -2.77 -29.56 4.26
N ALA A 585 -2.77 -28.91 3.09
CA ALA A 585 -3.79 -27.96 2.70
C ALA A 585 -5.17 -28.61 2.56
N HIS A 586 -6.22 -27.86 2.90
CA HIS A 586 -7.60 -28.28 2.62
C HIS A 586 -7.82 -28.46 1.10
N PRO A 587 -8.61 -29.45 0.65
CA PRO A 587 -8.86 -29.72 -0.78
C PRO A 587 -9.33 -28.50 -1.59
N ASP A 588 -10.10 -27.59 -1.01
CA ASP A 588 -10.58 -26.38 -1.69
C ASP A 588 -9.44 -25.45 -2.10
N ILE A 589 -8.25 -25.52 -1.46
CA ILE A 589 -7.06 -24.73 -1.84
C ILE A 589 -6.52 -25.20 -3.21
N PHE A 590 -6.59 -26.48 -3.49
CA PHE A 590 -6.16 -26.96 -4.82
C PHE A 590 -7.04 -26.39 -5.93
N ASN A 591 -8.37 -26.29 -5.71
CA ASN A 591 -9.29 -25.69 -6.67
C ASN A 591 -8.98 -24.18 -6.88
N LEU A 592 -8.61 -23.51 -5.82
CA LEU A 592 -8.20 -22.08 -5.87
C LEU A 592 -6.88 -21.92 -6.64
N LEU A 593 -5.92 -22.80 -6.40
CA LEU A 593 -4.64 -22.79 -7.11
C LEU A 593 -4.78 -23.13 -8.60
N LEU A 594 -5.81 -23.85 -9.03
CA LEU A 594 -6.05 -24.09 -10.47
C LEU A 594 -6.21 -22.78 -11.23
N GLN A 595 -6.92 -21.78 -10.68
CA GLN A 595 -7.05 -20.46 -11.31
C GLN A 595 -5.70 -19.77 -11.45
N VAL A 596 -4.86 -19.85 -10.42
CA VAL A 596 -3.51 -19.27 -10.43
C VAL A 596 -2.61 -19.96 -11.47
N LEU A 597 -2.66 -21.30 -11.58
CA LEU A 597 -1.79 -22.07 -12.46
C LEU A 597 -2.21 -22.02 -13.94
N ASP A 598 -3.51 -21.86 -14.24
CA ASP A 598 -4.03 -21.80 -15.60
C ASP A 598 -4.13 -20.39 -16.14
N ASP A 599 -4.84 -19.51 -15.41
CA ASP A 599 -5.17 -18.17 -15.86
C ASP A 599 -4.18 -17.11 -15.32
N GLY A 600 -3.23 -17.50 -14.44
CA GLY A 600 -2.30 -16.57 -13.80
C GLY A 600 -2.98 -15.45 -13.02
N ARG A 601 -4.18 -15.70 -12.51
CA ARG A 601 -4.97 -14.73 -11.75
C ARG A 601 -5.70 -15.39 -10.59
N LEU A 602 -6.03 -14.59 -9.59
CA LEU A 602 -6.83 -14.98 -8.44
C LEU A 602 -7.84 -13.89 -8.14
N THR A 603 -9.12 -14.24 -8.10
CA THR A 603 -10.17 -13.30 -7.70
C THR A 603 -10.37 -13.38 -6.19
N ASP A 604 -10.25 -12.23 -5.50
CA ASP A 604 -10.48 -12.15 -4.05
C ASP A 604 -11.98 -12.06 -3.70
N SER A 605 -12.28 -12.05 -2.41
CA SER A 605 -13.66 -11.97 -1.91
C SER A 605 -14.35 -10.62 -2.18
N GLU A 606 -13.59 -9.59 -2.54
CA GLU A 606 -14.12 -8.29 -2.94
C GLU A 606 -14.36 -8.20 -4.46
N GLY A 607 -14.10 -9.28 -5.21
CA GLY A 607 -14.23 -9.32 -6.67
C GLY A 607 -13.01 -8.74 -7.41
N ARG A 608 -11.93 -8.36 -6.71
CA ARG A 608 -10.73 -7.82 -7.34
C ARG A 608 -9.88 -8.97 -7.88
N THR A 609 -9.34 -8.79 -9.07
CA THR A 609 -8.46 -9.77 -9.71
C THR A 609 -7.00 -9.44 -9.45
N VAL A 610 -6.28 -10.37 -8.80
CA VAL A 610 -4.85 -10.26 -8.52
C VAL A 610 -4.07 -11.08 -9.54
N SER A 611 -3.10 -10.45 -10.22
CA SER A 611 -2.28 -11.09 -11.26
C SER A 611 -1.10 -11.85 -10.66
N PHE A 612 -0.93 -13.11 -11.08
CA PHE A 612 0.20 -13.98 -10.75
C PHE A 612 1.14 -14.22 -11.96
N LYS A 613 0.91 -13.57 -13.09
CA LYS A 613 1.68 -13.76 -14.34
C LYS A 613 3.18 -13.50 -14.15
N ASN A 614 3.53 -12.60 -13.25
CA ASN A 614 4.93 -12.24 -12.96
C ASN A 614 5.48 -12.96 -11.70
N THR A 615 4.80 -13.96 -11.18
CA THR A 615 5.24 -14.72 -10.01
C THR A 615 5.84 -16.05 -10.38
N ILE A 616 6.65 -16.60 -9.48
CA ILE A 616 7.08 -18.01 -9.50
C ILE A 616 6.40 -18.71 -8.34
N VAL A 617 5.57 -19.71 -8.64
CA VAL A 617 4.86 -20.48 -7.62
C VAL A 617 5.65 -21.73 -7.29
N ILE A 618 6.08 -21.86 -6.03
CA ILE A 618 6.81 -23.01 -5.52
C ILE A 618 6.00 -23.66 -4.41
N MET A 619 5.70 -24.90 -4.54
CA MET A 619 4.99 -25.71 -3.56
C MET A 619 5.93 -26.78 -3.02
N THR A 620 6.07 -26.91 -1.70
CA THR A 620 6.92 -27.98 -1.13
C THR A 620 6.08 -29.09 -0.53
N SER A 621 6.55 -30.30 -0.64
CA SER A 621 5.91 -31.47 -0.05
C SER A 621 6.93 -32.49 0.49
N ASN A 622 6.54 -33.15 1.56
CA ASN A 622 7.28 -34.25 2.17
C ASN A 622 6.64 -35.63 1.86
N VAL A 623 5.64 -35.67 0.98
CA VAL A 623 4.94 -36.89 0.56
C VAL A 623 5.94 -37.88 -0.06
N GLY A 624 5.82 -39.14 0.27
CA GLY A 624 6.63 -40.25 -0.23
C GLY A 624 8.00 -40.42 0.47
N SER A 625 8.43 -39.48 1.32
CA SER A 625 9.69 -39.60 2.06
C SER A 625 9.65 -40.75 3.09
N ARG A 626 8.51 -40.97 3.74
CA ARG A 626 8.31 -42.10 4.66
C ARG A 626 8.21 -43.44 3.93
N ASP A 627 7.49 -43.47 2.81
CA ASP A 627 7.33 -44.70 2.01
C ASP A 627 8.66 -45.18 1.46
N ILE A 628 9.57 -44.27 1.11
CA ILE A 628 10.94 -44.64 0.65
C ILE A 628 11.76 -45.21 1.81
N GLN A 629 11.68 -44.62 3.00
CA GLN A 629 12.42 -45.12 4.17
C GLN A 629 11.95 -46.49 4.61
N GLU A 630 10.63 -46.77 4.53
CA GLU A 630 10.06 -48.09 4.81
C GLU A 630 10.45 -49.12 3.74
N TYR A 631 10.48 -48.75 2.46
CA TYR A 631 10.91 -49.62 1.36
C TYR A 631 12.40 -49.96 1.45
N GLY A 632 13.23 -49.04 1.98
CA GLY A 632 14.66 -49.28 2.22
C GLY A 632 14.97 -50.20 3.43
N LYS A 633 13.98 -50.40 4.34
CA LYS A 633 14.12 -51.30 5.52
C LYS A 633 13.46 -52.65 5.34
N GLY A 634 12.77 -52.92 4.20
CA GLY A 634 12.11 -54.18 3.92
C GLY A 634 13.10 -55.33 3.75
N VAL A 635 13.03 -56.29 4.65
CA VAL A 635 13.82 -57.52 4.67
C VAL A 635 13.49 -58.36 3.43
N GLY A 636 14.47 -58.55 2.54
CA GLY A 636 14.47 -59.55 1.53
C GLY A 636 14.18 -59.06 0.12
N PHE A 637 15.23 -58.67 -0.58
CA PHE A 637 15.58 -58.90 -1.97
C PHE A 637 16.75 -57.97 -2.36
N SER A 638 17.96 -58.47 -2.12
CA SER A 638 19.19 -57.90 -2.68
C SER A 638 19.27 -58.29 -4.16
N THR A 639 18.90 -57.35 -5.02
CA THR A 639 19.28 -57.41 -6.44
C THR A 639 19.91 -56.10 -6.86
N ILE A 640 21.23 -56.16 -6.86
CA ILE A 640 22.21 -55.46 -7.71
C ILE A 640 21.78 -54.13 -8.39
N GLY A 641 22.22 -53.09 -7.83
CA GLY A 641 23.01 -51.93 -8.33
C GLY A 641 22.38 -50.96 -9.33
N ARG A 642 21.40 -51.27 -10.17
CA ARG A 642 20.85 -50.35 -11.18
C ARG A 642 19.32 -50.18 -11.15
N ASN A 643 18.60 -51.03 -10.46
CA ASN A 643 17.13 -50.96 -10.40
C ASN A 643 16.58 -50.22 -9.15
N VAL A 644 17.42 -49.81 -8.21
CA VAL A 644 17.00 -49.19 -6.95
C VAL A 644 16.49 -47.73 -7.16
N SER A 645 17.14 -46.99 -8.06
CA SER A 645 16.72 -45.61 -8.38
C SER A 645 15.38 -45.54 -9.12
N VAL A 646 15.18 -46.45 -10.08
CA VAL A 646 13.96 -46.55 -10.87
C VAL A 646 12.77 -46.96 -9.99
N ASN A 647 12.97 -47.90 -9.06
CA ASN A 647 11.92 -48.32 -8.13
C ASN A 647 11.55 -47.21 -7.11
N ARG A 648 12.53 -46.41 -6.64
CA ARG A 648 12.26 -45.26 -5.75
C ARG A 648 11.38 -44.20 -6.42
N GLN A 649 11.65 -43.90 -7.69
CA GLN A 649 10.90 -42.92 -8.46
C GLN A 649 9.46 -43.36 -8.71
N LEU A 650 9.24 -44.65 -9.01
CA LEU A 650 7.89 -45.22 -9.16
C LEU A 650 7.06 -45.21 -7.85
N VAL A 651 7.71 -45.48 -6.72
CA VAL A 651 7.04 -45.37 -5.40
C VAL A 651 6.64 -43.95 -5.09
N LEU A 652 7.53 -42.98 -5.34
CA LEU A 652 7.25 -41.55 -5.21
C LEU A 652 6.10 -41.13 -6.09
N GLU A 653 6.11 -41.48 -7.37
CA GLU A 653 5.01 -41.13 -8.29
C GLU A 653 3.66 -41.68 -7.84
N LYS A 654 3.63 -42.89 -7.30
CA LYS A 654 2.42 -43.49 -6.74
C LYS A 654 1.93 -42.76 -5.51
N ALA A 655 2.84 -42.39 -4.60
CA ALA A 655 2.52 -41.62 -3.41
C ALA A 655 1.99 -40.22 -3.77
N VAL A 656 2.61 -39.55 -4.74
CA VAL A 656 2.16 -38.23 -5.26
C VAL A 656 0.77 -38.31 -5.88
N LYS A 657 0.50 -39.31 -6.74
CA LYS A 657 -0.82 -39.51 -7.34
C LYS A 657 -1.91 -39.83 -6.33
N LYS A 658 -1.55 -40.41 -5.18
CA LYS A 658 -2.49 -40.67 -4.07
C LYS A 658 -2.76 -39.43 -3.23
N ALA A 659 -1.78 -38.54 -3.09
CA ALA A 659 -1.86 -37.37 -2.22
C ALA A 659 -2.51 -36.15 -2.88
N PHE A 660 -2.41 -36.03 -4.21
CA PHE A 660 -2.85 -34.83 -4.94
C PHE A 660 -3.85 -35.16 -6.06
N PRO A 661 -4.84 -34.28 -6.31
CA PRO A 661 -5.77 -34.43 -7.43
C PRO A 661 -5.02 -34.52 -8.78
N PRO A 662 -5.41 -35.41 -9.70
CA PRO A 662 -4.77 -35.52 -11.01
C PRO A 662 -4.83 -34.22 -11.82
N GLU A 663 -5.93 -33.48 -11.71
CA GLU A 663 -6.12 -32.20 -12.39
C GLU A 663 -5.07 -31.19 -11.95
N PHE A 664 -4.88 -31.03 -10.65
CA PHE A 664 -3.85 -30.16 -10.10
C PHE A 664 -2.42 -30.54 -10.56
N LEU A 665 -2.10 -31.86 -10.52
CA LEU A 665 -0.77 -32.33 -10.95
C LEU A 665 -0.48 -32.07 -12.42
N ASN A 666 -1.50 -32.00 -13.28
CA ASN A 666 -1.36 -31.73 -14.71
C ASN A 666 -1.16 -30.26 -15.03
N ARG A 667 -1.48 -29.35 -14.09
CA ARG A 667 -1.33 -27.90 -14.28
C ARG A 667 0.00 -27.36 -13.76
N VAL A 668 0.71 -28.16 -12.94
CA VAL A 668 2.06 -27.81 -12.47
C VAL A 668 3.06 -28.04 -13.60
N ASP A 669 3.91 -27.03 -13.90
CA ASP A 669 4.90 -27.12 -14.98
C ASP A 669 5.90 -28.24 -14.75
N GLU A 670 6.50 -28.31 -13.55
CA GLU A 670 7.54 -29.28 -13.26
C GLU A 670 7.39 -29.88 -11.84
N LYS A 671 7.54 -31.19 -11.76
CA LYS A 671 7.60 -31.96 -10.50
C LYS A 671 9.05 -32.32 -10.24
N ILE A 672 9.61 -31.78 -9.17
CA ILE A 672 11.04 -31.83 -8.91
C ILE A 672 11.31 -32.63 -7.65
N PHE A 673 12.14 -33.66 -7.79
CA PHE A 673 12.49 -34.54 -6.69
C PHE A 673 13.87 -34.18 -6.16
N PHE A 674 13.93 -33.83 -4.88
CA PHE A 674 15.17 -33.56 -4.17
C PHE A 674 15.74 -34.86 -3.62
N ARG A 675 17.03 -35.12 -3.91
CA ARG A 675 17.73 -36.28 -3.38
C ARG A 675 18.14 -36.08 -1.92
N GLU A 676 18.35 -37.17 -1.20
CA GLU A 676 18.96 -37.14 0.11
C GLU A 676 20.40 -36.62 0.01
N LEU A 677 20.84 -35.87 1.03
CA LEU A 677 22.19 -35.31 1.07
C LEU A 677 23.20 -36.42 1.47
N GLU A 678 24.30 -36.50 0.74
CA GLU A 678 25.41 -37.37 1.05
C GLU A 678 26.39 -36.72 2.02
N LYS A 679 27.27 -37.50 2.68
CA LYS A 679 28.25 -36.95 3.64
C LYS A 679 29.12 -35.84 3.04
N GLU A 680 29.50 -36.00 1.75
CA GLU A 680 30.29 -35.01 1.04
C GLU A 680 29.55 -33.70 0.82
N ASP A 681 28.23 -33.74 0.60
CA ASP A 681 27.41 -32.58 0.43
C ASP A 681 27.34 -31.78 1.76
N ILE A 682 27.29 -32.48 2.88
CA ILE A 682 27.25 -31.85 4.21
C ILE A 682 28.53 -31.06 4.50
N PHE A 683 29.69 -31.58 4.14
CA PHE A 683 30.94 -30.83 4.27
C PHE A 683 30.94 -29.52 3.46
N ARG A 684 30.41 -29.57 2.24
CA ARG A 684 30.28 -28.38 1.39
C ARG A 684 29.30 -27.40 1.95
N ILE A 685 28.19 -27.86 2.53
CA ILE A 685 27.18 -26.97 3.20
C ILE A 685 27.81 -26.30 4.42
N ILE A 686 28.59 -27.02 5.23
CA ILE A 686 29.34 -26.45 6.35
C ILE A 686 30.28 -25.34 5.85
N ASP A 687 30.98 -25.56 4.73
CA ASP A 687 31.87 -24.53 4.19
C ASP A 687 31.15 -23.27 3.75
N ILE A 688 29.92 -23.38 3.22
CA ILE A 688 29.07 -22.22 2.89
C ILE A 688 28.66 -21.44 4.16
N GLU A 689 28.12 -22.13 5.17
CA GLU A 689 27.73 -21.51 6.43
C GLU A 689 28.92 -20.85 7.13
N LEU A 690 30.09 -21.51 7.09
CA LEU A 690 31.33 -20.95 7.63
C LEU A 690 31.84 -19.72 6.88
N ASN A 691 31.60 -19.63 5.56
CA ASN A 691 32.03 -18.46 4.80
C ASN A 691 31.26 -17.20 5.21
N ASP A 692 29.98 -17.31 5.51
CA ASP A 692 29.19 -16.19 5.99
C ASP A 692 29.62 -15.75 7.41
N LEU A 693 29.94 -16.74 8.27
CA LEU A 693 30.52 -16.45 9.58
C LEU A 693 31.90 -15.79 9.48
N LYS A 694 32.76 -16.26 8.59
CA LYS A 694 34.11 -15.69 8.36
C LYS A 694 34.02 -14.22 7.92
N LYS A 695 33.10 -13.87 7.01
CA LYS A 695 32.89 -12.48 6.59
C LYS A 695 32.50 -11.58 7.77
N ARG A 696 31.51 -11.99 8.57
CA ARG A 696 31.08 -11.26 9.78
C ARG A 696 32.24 -11.10 10.79
N ALA A 697 33.05 -12.14 10.93
CA ALA A 697 34.21 -12.09 11.82
C ALA A 697 35.32 -11.19 11.28
N GLU A 698 35.57 -11.16 9.97
CA GLU A 698 36.55 -10.25 9.33
C GLU A 698 36.13 -8.78 9.47
N GLU A 699 34.85 -8.48 9.34
CA GLU A 699 34.29 -7.14 9.65
C GLU A 699 34.52 -6.74 11.13
N ALA A 700 34.46 -7.71 12.04
CA ALA A 700 34.75 -7.53 13.46
C ALA A 700 36.26 -7.46 13.77
N GLY A 701 37.15 -7.68 12.78
CA GLY A 701 38.61 -7.64 12.92
C GLY A 701 39.24 -9.00 13.27
N TYR A 702 38.57 -10.12 12.98
CA TYR A 702 39.05 -11.47 13.30
C TYR A 702 38.99 -12.38 12.07
N ARG A 703 39.96 -13.29 11.96
CA ARG A 703 39.98 -14.31 10.93
C ARG A 703 39.84 -15.71 11.53
N ILE A 704 38.75 -16.43 11.18
CA ILE A 704 38.44 -17.75 11.71
C ILE A 704 39.05 -18.85 10.82
N ASN A 705 39.75 -19.80 11.42
CA ASN A 705 40.24 -21.00 10.78
C ASN A 705 39.74 -22.25 11.54
N VAL A 706 38.89 -23.04 10.89
CA VAL A 706 38.31 -24.26 11.45
C VAL A 706 39.12 -25.48 10.99
N THR A 707 39.55 -26.28 11.93
CA THR A 707 40.34 -27.49 11.60
C THR A 707 39.47 -28.56 10.94
N PRO A 708 40.06 -29.42 10.06
CA PRO A 708 39.31 -30.50 9.41
C PRO A 708 38.65 -31.48 10.39
N SER A 709 39.28 -31.72 11.54
CA SER A 709 38.72 -32.56 12.62
C SER A 709 37.49 -31.94 13.26
N ALA A 710 37.49 -30.61 13.51
CA ALA A 710 36.34 -29.91 14.01
C ALA A 710 35.19 -29.91 12.99
N LYS A 711 35.48 -29.71 11.71
CA LYS A 711 34.45 -29.81 10.65
C LYS A 711 33.80 -31.20 10.60
N LYS A 712 34.63 -32.28 10.75
CA LYS A 712 34.12 -33.65 10.76
C LYS A 712 33.19 -33.90 11.93
N PHE A 713 33.57 -33.44 13.11
CA PHE A 713 32.74 -33.51 14.32
C PHE A 713 31.39 -32.77 14.15
N ILE A 714 31.42 -31.55 13.59
CA ILE A 714 30.22 -30.80 13.32
C ILE A 714 29.31 -31.45 12.28
N ALA A 715 29.90 -32.11 11.28
CA ALA A 715 29.16 -32.87 10.27
C ALA A 715 28.47 -34.11 10.89
N GLU A 716 29.12 -34.77 11.85
CA GLU A 716 28.56 -35.93 12.56
C GLU A 716 27.45 -35.52 13.53
N GLU A 717 27.61 -34.43 14.29
CA GLU A 717 26.62 -33.90 15.24
C GLU A 717 25.47 -33.17 14.56
N GLY A 718 25.74 -32.51 13.44
CA GLY A 718 24.76 -31.64 12.72
C GLY A 718 23.96 -32.38 11.65
N PHE A 719 24.20 -33.67 11.40
CA PHE A 719 23.46 -34.48 10.43
C PHE A 719 22.56 -35.49 11.13
N ASP A 720 21.27 -35.42 10.85
CA ASP A 720 20.29 -36.43 11.25
C ASP A 720 19.63 -37.00 9.99
N PRO A 721 19.62 -38.32 9.81
CA PRO A 721 18.98 -38.96 8.66
C PRO A 721 17.51 -38.59 8.43
N ASN A 722 16.78 -38.22 9.52
CA ASN A 722 15.37 -37.85 9.45
C ASN A 722 15.17 -36.35 9.18
N TYR A 723 16.10 -35.50 9.62
CA TYR A 723 15.98 -34.03 9.54
C TYR A 723 16.96 -33.39 8.54
N GLY A 724 17.82 -34.22 7.87
CA GLY A 724 18.78 -33.75 6.90
C GLY A 724 19.82 -32.78 7.47
N ALA A 725 20.07 -31.70 6.74
CA ALA A 725 20.97 -30.62 7.17
C ALA A 725 20.34 -29.56 8.10
N ARG A 726 19.08 -29.72 8.51
CA ARG A 726 18.40 -28.72 9.37
C ARG A 726 19.07 -28.52 10.75
N PRO A 727 19.58 -29.59 11.42
CA PRO A 727 20.32 -29.42 12.69
C PRO A 727 21.70 -28.79 12.51
N LEU A 728 22.26 -28.80 11.28
CA LEU A 728 23.63 -28.37 11.01
C LEU A 728 23.88 -26.91 11.39
N LYS A 729 22.92 -26.04 11.10
CA LYS A 729 23.02 -24.62 11.47
C LYS A 729 23.10 -24.45 12.99
N ARG A 730 22.35 -25.23 13.76
CA ARG A 730 22.43 -25.22 15.24
C ARG A 730 23.78 -25.76 15.74
N ALA A 731 24.31 -26.80 15.06
CA ALA A 731 25.63 -27.35 15.38
C ALA A 731 26.74 -26.31 15.09
N VAL A 732 26.65 -25.56 14.00
CA VAL A 732 27.60 -24.47 13.69
C VAL A 732 27.52 -23.37 14.75
N VAL A 733 26.32 -22.95 15.16
CA VAL A 733 26.16 -21.97 16.23
C VAL A 733 26.81 -22.49 17.52
N LYS A 734 26.38 -23.64 18.00
CA LYS A 734 26.84 -24.21 19.27
C LYS A 734 28.34 -24.49 19.33
N TYR A 735 28.91 -25.04 18.24
CA TYR A 735 30.29 -25.53 18.24
C TYR A 735 31.27 -24.57 17.57
N ILE A 736 30.82 -23.49 16.91
CA ILE A 736 31.72 -22.50 16.32
C ILE A 736 31.39 -21.09 16.75
N GLU A 737 30.14 -20.63 16.55
CA GLU A 737 29.80 -19.24 16.87
C GLU A 737 29.95 -18.93 18.36
N ASP A 738 29.46 -19.80 19.25
CA ASP A 738 29.54 -19.61 20.70
C ASP A 738 31.02 -19.55 21.19
N PRO A 739 31.90 -20.55 20.87
CA PRO A 739 33.29 -20.48 21.29
C PRO A 739 34.08 -19.31 20.70
N VAL A 740 33.78 -18.94 19.44
CA VAL A 740 34.39 -17.78 18.79
C VAL A 740 33.93 -16.49 19.46
N SER A 741 32.65 -16.38 19.81
CA SER A 741 32.09 -15.21 20.50
C SER A 741 32.70 -15.02 21.89
N GLU A 742 32.83 -16.11 22.65
CA GLU A 742 33.50 -16.09 23.95
C GLU A 742 34.95 -15.61 23.80
N PHE A 743 35.68 -16.14 22.82
CA PHE A 743 37.05 -15.71 22.53
C PHE A 743 37.11 -14.22 22.16
N ILE A 744 36.24 -13.74 21.29
CA ILE A 744 36.21 -12.33 20.88
C ILE A 744 35.93 -11.40 22.07
N ILE A 745 35.00 -11.78 22.95
CA ILE A 745 34.65 -11.00 24.13
C ILE A 745 35.85 -10.95 25.09
N ALA A 746 36.49 -12.09 25.35
CA ALA A 746 37.67 -12.19 26.21
C ALA A 746 38.86 -11.39 25.67
N ASP A 747 39.13 -11.46 24.35
CA ASP A 747 40.21 -10.74 23.67
C ASP A 747 39.97 -9.20 23.70
N ARG A 748 38.74 -8.76 23.57
CA ARG A 748 38.36 -7.34 23.71
C ARG A 748 38.51 -6.83 25.14
N ALA A 749 38.16 -7.65 26.14
CA ALA A 749 38.28 -7.31 27.55
C ALA A 749 39.75 -7.15 27.99
N LEU A 750 40.68 -7.85 27.36
CA LEU A 750 42.12 -7.75 27.58
C LEU A 750 42.79 -6.52 26.99
N GLY A 751 42.08 -5.68 26.22
CA GLY A 751 42.54 -4.37 25.72
C GLY A 751 43.74 -4.39 24.81
N VAL A 752 44.03 -5.50 24.14
CA VAL A 752 45.20 -5.65 23.24
C VAL A 752 45.01 -4.77 21.99
N LYS A 753 45.87 -3.76 21.79
CA LYS A 753 45.91 -2.94 20.57
C LYS A 753 46.18 -3.83 19.35
N LYS A 754 45.27 -3.79 18.37
CA LYS A 754 45.32 -4.62 17.16
C LYS A 754 46.06 -3.91 16.03
N ASN A 755 47.16 -4.48 15.55
CA ASN A 755 47.77 -4.13 14.28
C ASN A 755 47.41 -5.26 13.25
N GLY A 756 46.17 -5.22 12.68
CA GLY A 756 45.67 -6.19 11.72
C GLY A 756 44.66 -7.20 12.25
N LEU A 757 44.23 -8.15 11.38
CA LEU A 757 43.23 -9.18 11.73
C LEU A 757 43.82 -10.18 12.73
N THR A 758 43.10 -10.44 13.83
CA THR A 758 43.49 -11.46 14.81
C THR A 758 43.01 -12.84 14.34
N GLY A 759 43.96 -13.81 14.22
CA GLY A 759 43.62 -15.19 13.84
C GLY A 759 42.99 -15.94 15.02
N ILE A 760 41.86 -16.63 14.75
CA ILE A 760 41.20 -17.56 15.67
C ILE A 760 41.23 -18.95 15.04
N ARG A 761 41.75 -19.94 15.75
CA ARG A 761 41.71 -21.34 15.37
C ARG A 761 40.67 -22.07 16.20
N VAL A 762 39.72 -22.70 15.50
CA VAL A 762 38.73 -23.58 16.13
C VAL A 762 39.15 -25.04 15.92
N SER A 763 39.39 -25.73 17.05
CA SER A 763 39.81 -27.13 17.07
C SER A 763 38.92 -27.93 18.03
N LEU A 764 38.98 -29.28 17.93
CA LEU A 764 38.33 -30.13 18.92
C LEU A 764 38.96 -29.93 20.30
N ASN A 765 38.13 -29.92 21.32
CA ASN A 765 38.60 -29.88 22.71
C ASN A 765 39.32 -31.21 23.09
N ALA A 766 40.03 -31.24 24.23
CA ALA A 766 40.76 -32.41 24.66
C ALA A 766 39.89 -33.65 24.93
N LYS A 767 38.61 -33.44 25.27
CA LYS A 767 37.62 -34.52 25.51
C LYS A 767 36.94 -35.01 24.24
N LYS A 768 37.13 -34.35 23.10
CA LYS A 768 36.50 -34.62 21.78
C LYS A 768 34.95 -34.57 21.79
N ASP A 769 34.35 -33.95 22.75
CA ASP A 769 32.90 -33.76 22.94
C ASP A 769 32.43 -32.35 22.55
N GLY A 770 33.36 -31.50 22.09
CA GLY A 770 33.08 -30.11 21.67
C GLY A 770 34.26 -29.47 20.96
N THR A 771 34.18 -28.19 20.72
CA THR A 771 35.22 -27.36 20.11
C THR A 771 35.72 -26.29 21.04
N ALA A 772 36.95 -25.83 20.85
CA ALA A 772 37.55 -24.71 21.54
C ALA A 772 38.14 -23.72 20.53
N ALA A 773 38.02 -22.42 20.85
CA ALA A 773 38.59 -21.34 20.03
C ALA A 773 39.89 -20.85 20.70
N GLU A 774 41.00 -20.85 20.00
CA GLU A 774 42.30 -20.44 20.47
C GLU A 774 42.90 -19.39 19.50
N ARG A 775 43.83 -18.57 20.02
CA ARG A 775 44.56 -17.61 19.22
C ARG A 775 45.47 -18.32 18.22
N HIS A 776 45.27 -18.06 16.93
CA HIS A 776 46.17 -18.59 15.92
C HIS A 776 47.33 -17.61 15.70
N PRO A 777 48.60 -18.02 15.82
CA PRO A 777 49.72 -17.16 15.53
C PRO A 777 49.67 -16.79 14.03
N ASN A 778 49.62 -15.49 13.71
CA ASN A 778 49.76 -15.04 12.33
C ASN A 778 51.11 -15.52 11.80
N LYS A 779 51.10 -16.47 10.87
CA LYS A 779 52.27 -16.63 10.00
C LYS A 779 52.37 -15.41 9.13
N LYS A 780 53.54 -14.70 9.27
CA LYS A 780 53.93 -13.56 8.42
C LYS A 780 53.87 -13.91 6.94
#